data_9b2b11fcd13ed5ac5f5be4472fad077a
#
_entry.id   9b2b11fcd13ed5ac5f5be4472fad077a
#
_cell.length_a   1.000
_cell.length_b   1.000
_cell.length_c   1.000
_cell.angle_alpha   90.00
_cell.angle_beta   90.00
_cell.angle_gamma   90.00
#
_symmetry.space_group_name_H-M   'P 1'
#
loop_
_entity.id
_entity.type
_entity.pdbx_description
1 polymer ?
#
loop_
_entity_poly.entity_id
_entity_poly.type
_entity_poly.pdbx_seq_one_letter_code
_entity_poly.pdbx_strand_id
1 'polypeptide(L)'
;KKMSKIPYNHKAIEKKWREKWEENPVNVQFDEDGNKKEKYYCLDMFPYPSGNGLHVGHWRGYVISDVWSRYKLQQGYYIIHPMGWDAFGLPAENYAIKMGVHPEISTAANIKNIKRQINEIAALYDWDREVNTTDPNFYKWTQWIFVKMFKEGLAYEKEFPINWCPSCKTGLANEEVVGGKCERCGAEVTKKNLRQWMLKITKYADRLLNDLDKLDWPEKVKKMQADWIGKSYGAEVDFPVEGRDEKITVYTTRPDTLYGATFMVLAPEHELAKSLANDETREAVEQYIYDASMKSNVDRMQDKEKTGVFTGSYAINPINGAKVPIWLSDYVLADYGTGAIMCVPAHDDRDFEFATKFNIPIIQVIAKDGKEIENMTEAYTDAVGTMINSGEWNGQESSVLKKEAPHMIEERGIGRATVNFKLRDWVFSRQRYWGEPIPIVHCPKCGNVPVPEEELPLRLPEVESYEPTGTGESPLAAIDEWVNCKCPQCGADAKRETNTMPQWAGSSWYFLRYVDNHNDKELVSREKADEMLPVDMYIGGVEHAVLHLLYSRFYTKFLYDIGVVDFDEPFHKLFNQGMITGKNGIKMSKSKGNVVSPDDLVRDYGCDSLRMYELFVGPPELDAEWDDRGIDGVNRFLKRVWNLVMDSKDADITATKEMIKERHKLIYDVTTRLESFSLNTVISAFMEHNNKLIEIAKKEGGIDKETLSTMAVLLSPFAPHVAEELWEELGHTESVFKAGWPKYDEHAMKDDEIKVPVQINGKTKAVIEISADASKEEALAAGKEAIADKLTGNVIKEIYVPKKIINIVMK
;
A
#
# COMPACT_ATOMS: atom_id res chain seq x y z
N LYS A 1 19.00 -26.80 -50.00
CA LYS A 1 17.61 -27.00 -49.52
C LYS A 1 17.50 -26.20 -48.25
N LYS A 2 16.75 -25.06 -48.25
CA LYS A 2 16.33 -24.36 -47.06
C LYS A 2 15.49 -25.36 -46.26
N MET A 3 16.00 -25.81 -45.09
CA MET A 3 15.18 -26.56 -44.15
C MET A 3 14.00 -25.68 -43.78
N SER A 4 12.77 -26.26 -43.78
CA SER A 4 11.58 -25.53 -43.33
C SER A 4 11.75 -25.09 -41.90
N LYS A 5 11.72 -23.79 -41.68
CA LYS A 5 11.78 -23.24 -40.32
C LYS A 5 10.59 -23.77 -39.51
N ILE A 6 10.86 -24.36 -38.36
CA ILE A 6 9.80 -24.69 -37.39
C ILE A 6 9.23 -23.39 -36.87
N PRO A 7 7.96 -23.06 -37.09
CA PRO A 7 7.39 -21.80 -36.63
C PRO A 7 7.16 -21.83 -35.14
N TYR A 8 7.25 -20.65 -34.50
CA TYR A 8 6.83 -20.48 -33.13
C TYR A 8 5.34 -20.73 -32.98
N ASN A 9 4.97 -21.72 -32.22
CA ASN A 9 3.58 -22.11 -31.98
C ASN A 9 3.30 -22.04 -30.48
N HIS A 10 2.80 -20.90 -30.02
CA HIS A 10 2.58 -20.67 -28.59
C HIS A 10 1.56 -21.66 -27.98
N LYS A 11 0.52 -22.02 -28.70
CA LYS A 11 -0.52 -22.96 -28.20
C LYS A 11 0.05 -24.33 -27.86
N ALA A 12 0.85 -24.89 -28.77
CA ALA A 12 1.46 -26.19 -28.56
C ALA A 12 2.52 -26.17 -27.46
N ILE A 13 3.34 -25.13 -27.43
CA ILE A 13 4.44 -24.98 -26.46
C ILE A 13 3.89 -24.78 -25.06
N GLU A 14 2.91 -23.90 -24.89
CA GLU A 14 2.32 -23.60 -23.58
C GLU A 14 1.55 -24.81 -23.04
N LYS A 15 0.80 -25.51 -23.84
CA LYS A 15 0.14 -26.77 -23.46
C LYS A 15 1.15 -27.83 -22.99
N LYS A 16 2.20 -28.08 -23.80
CA LYS A 16 3.24 -29.05 -23.49
C LYS A 16 3.88 -28.81 -22.14
N TRP A 17 4.29 -27.55 -21.85
CA TRP A 17 5.03 -27.25 -20.63
C TRP A 17 4.15 -27.18 -19.40
N ARG A 18 2.91 -26.75 -19.53
CA ARG A 18 1.94 -26.80 -18.41
C ARG A 18 1.69 -28.23 -17.96
N GLU A 19 1.53 -29.17 -18.90
CA GLU A 19 1.40 -30.60 -18.59
C GLU A 19 2.67 -31.15 -17.90
N LYS A 20 3.85 -30.79 -18.41
CA LYS A 20 5.11 -31.24 -17.82
C LYS A 20 5.33 -30.69 -16.40
N TRP A 21 4.95 -29.44 -16.15
CA TRP A 21 5.09 -28.85 -14.81
C TRP A 21 4.09 -29.46 -13.81
N GLU A 22 2.93 -29.90 -14.24
CA GLU A 22 2.00 -30.64 -13.39
C GLU A 22 2.58 -31.96 -12.94
N GLU A 23 3.22 -32.70 -13.87
CA GLU A 23 3.87 -33.97 -13.57
C GLU A 23 5.15 -33.81 -12.73
N ASN A 24 5.93 -32.78 -13.01
CA ASN A 24 7.20 -32.49 -12.34
C ASN A 24 7.27 -31.02 -11.93
N PRO A 25 6.73 -30.63 -10.78
CA PRO A 25 6.78 -29.27 -10.30
C PRO A 25 8.21 -28.73 -10.20
N VAL A 26 8.41 -27.50 -10.70
CA VAL A 26 9.74 -26.87 -10.70
C VAL A 26 10.13 -26.28 -9.33
N ASN A 27 9.16 -25.98 -8.51
CA ASN A 27 9.35 -25.40 -7.17
C ASN A 27 9.34 -26.50 -6.11
N VAL A 28 10.52 -26.93 -5.71
CA VAL A 28 10.67 -28.04 -4.73
C VAL A 28 11.46 -27.56 -3.51
N GLN A 29 11.10 -28.10 -2.33
CA GLN A 29 11.64 -27.63 -1.05
C GLN A 29 13.08 -28.13 -0.80
N PHE A 30 13.44 -29.29 -1.37
CA PHE A 30 14.76 -29.88 -1.19
C PHE A 30 15.54 -29.89 -2.49
N ASP A 31 16.84 -29.61 -2.41
CA ASP A 31 17.73 -29.71 -3.57
C ASP A 31 18.08 -31.19 -3.90
N GLU A 32 18.88 -31.39 -4.94
CA GLU A 32 19.28 -32.73 -5.42
C GLU A 32 20.11 -33.49 -4.38
N ASP A 33 20.83 -32.79 -3.50
CA ASP A 33 21.63 -33.34 -2.42
C ASP A 33 20.80 -33.59 -1.15
N GLY A 34 19.50 -33.34 -1.18
CA GLY A 34 18.58 -33.52 -0.07
C GLY A 34 18.62 -32.39 0.98
N ASN A 35 19.30 -31.30 0.68
CA ASN A 35 19.34 -30.14 1.57
C ASN A 35 18.09 -29.30 1.40
N LYS A 36 17.57 -28.79 2.52
CA LYS A 36 16.42 -27.91 2.52
C LYS A 36 16.80 -26.53 1.99
N LYS A 37 16.09 -26.05 0.98
CA LYS A 37 16.30 -24.72 0.42
C LYS A 37 15.78 -23.64 1.37
N GLU A 38 16.43 -22.49 1.36
CA GLU A 38 15.91 -21.29 2.02
C GLU A 38 14.60 -20.85 1.34
N LYS A 39 13.61 -20.46 2.15
CA LYS A 39 12.33 -20.00 1.62
C LYS A 39 12.38 -18.57 1.10
N TYR A 40 11.56 -18.27 0.13
CA TYR A 40 11.22 -16.91 -0.26
C TYR A 40 9.71 -16.80 -0.41
N TYR A 41 9.08 -15.95 0.40
CA TYR A 41 7.63 -15.77 0.42
C TYR A 41 7.29 -14.49 -0.36
N CYS A 42 6.73 -14.66 -1.55
CA CYS A 42 6.22 -13.58 -2.38
C CYS A 42 4.71 -13.63 -2.38
N LEU A 43 4.07 -12.55 -1.98
CA LEU A 43 2.63 -12.49 -1.77
C LEU A 43 1.98 -11.47 -2.68
N ASP A 44 0.90 -11.87 -3.33
CA ASP A 44 -0.05 -10.96 -3.97
C ASP A 44 -1.20 -10.64 -3.02
N MET A 45 -1.78 -9.46 -3.15
CA MET A 45 -3.06 -9.19 -2.51
C MET A 45 -4.12 -10.05 -3.18
N PHE A 46 -4.78 -10.91 -2.40
CA PHE A 46 -5.75 -11.84 -2.96
C PHE A 46 -6.99 -11.09 -3.47
N PRO A 47 -7.60 -11.58 -4.57
CA PRO A 47 -8.70 -10.86 -5.21
C PRO A 47 -10.02 -11.02 -4.48
N TYR A 48 -10.91 -10.03 -4.71
CA TYR A 48 -12.33 -10.17 -4.41
C TYR A 48 -12.98 -10.95 -5.58
N PRO A 49 -13.65 -12.08 -5.31
CA PRO A 49 -14.25 -12.87 -6.38
C PRO A 49 -15.55 -12.22 -6.89
N SER A 50 -15.41 -11.17 -7.66
CA SER A 50 -16.54 -10.47 -8.30
C SER A 50 -16.91 -11.10 -9.63
N GLY A 51 -18.15 -10.87 -10.10
CA GLY A 51 -18.69 -11.44 -11.32
C GLY A 51 -18.07 -10.93 -12.62
N ASN A 52 -17.28 -9.86 -12.55
CA ASN A 52 -16.66 -9.25 -13.72
C ASN A 52 -15.43 -10.00 -14.23
N GLY A 53 -14.90 -10.96 -13.45
CA GLY A 53 -13.66 -11.62 -13.79
C GLY A 53 -12.45 -10.69 -13.75
N LEU A 54 -11.34 -11.14 -14.32
CA LEU A 54 -10.08 -10.37 -14.38
C LEU A 54 -9.94 -9.69 -15.75
N HIS A 55 -9.34 -8.50 -15.73
CA HIS A 55 -8.86 -7.82 -16.93
C HIS A 55 -7.33 -7.66 -16.88
N VAL A 56 -6.73 -7.14 -17.96
CA VAL A 56 -5.28 -6.99 -18.08
C VAL A 56 -4.66 -6.17 -16.95
N GLY A 57 -5.40 -5.23 -16.38
CA GLY A 57 -4.93 -4.44 -15.24
C GLY A 57 -4.64 -5.27 -14.00
N HIS A 58 -5.45 -6.29 -13.73
CA HIS A 58 -5.23 -7.22 -12.62
C HIS A 58 -3.99 -8.09 -12.86
N TRP A 59 -3.74 -8.49 -14.10
CA TRP A 59 -2.60 -9.33 -14.46
C TRP A 59 -1.26 -8.68 -14.15
N ARG A 60 -1.17 -7.36 -14.20
CA ARG A 60 0.09 -6.64 -13.98
C ARG A 60 0.77 -7.03 -12.67
N GLY A 61 0.04 -6.94 -11.58
CA GLY A 61 0.56 -7.31 -10.26
C GLY A 61 0.95 -8.78 -10.17
N TYR A 62 0.11 -9.65 -10.68
CA TYR A 62 0.34 -11.11 -10.65
C TYR A 62 1.53 -11.51 -11.51
N VAL A 63 1.73 -10.87 -12.65
CA VAL A 63 2.90 -11.10 -13.49
C VAL A 63 4.18 -10.62 -12.79
N ILE A 64 4.16 -9.43 -12.19
CA ILE A 64 5.30 -8.90 -11.45
C ILE A 64 5.72 -9.85 -10.33
N SER A 65 4.76 -10.33 -9.53
CA SER A 65 5.05 -11.24 -8.42
C SER A 65 5.61 -12.57 -8.90
N ASP A 66 5.10 -13.10 -10.01
CA ASP A 66 5.57 -14.36 -10.55
C ASP A 66 6.97 -14.24 -11.16
N VAL A 67 7.24 -13.16 -11.89
CA VAL A 67 8.58 -12.88 -12.43
C VAL A 67 9.60 -12.83 -11.28
N TRP A 68 9.30 -12.10 -10.23
CA TRP A 68 10.16 -12.01 -9.08
C TRP A 68 10.34 -13.36 -8.38
N SER A 69 9.26 -14.12 -8.24
CA SER A 69 9.29 -15.48 -7.68
C SER A 69 10.16 -16.42 -8.49
N ARG A 70 10.02 -16.41 -9.81
CA ARG A 70 10.83 -17.27 -10.70
C ARG A 70 12.30 -16.86 -10.72
N TYR A 71 12.59 -15.57 -10.61
CA TYR A 71 13.95 -15.09 -10.43
C TYR A 71 14.57 -15.64 -9.15
N LYS A 72 13.83 -15.58 -8.04
CA LYS A 72 14.27 -16.15 -6.75
C LYS A 72 14.41 -17.67 -6.82
N LEU A 73 13.54 -18.34 -7.55
CA LEU A 73 13.65 -19.77 -7.80
C LEU A 73 14.98 -20.10 -8.50
N GLN A 74 15.35 -19.33 -9.51
CA GLN A 74 16.62 -19.48 -10.22
C GLN A 74 17.83 -19.18 -9.32
N GLN A 75 17.65 -18.44 -8.24
CA GLN A 75 18.68 -18.18 -7.24
C GLN A 75 18.77 -19.28 -6.18
N GLY A 76 17.95 -20.31 -6.26
CA GLY A 76 18.01 -21.48 -5.37
C GLY A 76 17.06 -21.46 -4.20
N TYR A 77 16.09 -20.53 -4.16
CA TYR A 77 15.07 -20.48 -3.10
C TYR A 77 13.93 -21.47 -3.36
N TYR A 78 13.30 -21.92 -2.27
CA TYR A 78 11.96 -22.51 -2.31
C TYR A 78 10.93 -21.38 -2.21
N ILE A 79 10.03 -21.31 -3.18
CA ILE A 79 9.08 -20.21 -3.31
C ILE A 79 7.78 -20.55 -2.62
N ILE A 80 7.30 -19.64 -1.76
CA ILE A 80 5.93 -19.64 -1.27
C ILE A 80 5.21 -18.55 -2.02
N HIS A 81 4.37 -18.95 -2.97
CA HIS A 81 3.58 -18.07 -3.82
C HIS A 81 2.14 -18.53 -3.78
N PRO A 82 1.39 -18.16 -2.72
CA PRO A 82 0.03 -18.64 -2.52
C PRO A 82 -0.99 -17.76 -3.20
N MET A 83 -2.19 -18.28 -3.34
CA MET A 83 -3.35 -17.55 -3.83
C MET A 83 -4.61 -18.03 -3.10
N GLY A 84 -5.55 -17.13 -2.95
CA GLY A 84 -6.82 -17.39 -2.27
C GLY A 84 -7.86 -16.34 -2.60
N TRP A 85 -8.90 -16.28 -1.76
CA TRP A 85 -10.09 -15.49 -2.06
C TRP A 85 -10.50 -14.66 -0.84
N ASP A 86 -10.58 -13.35 -1.05
CA ASP A 86 -11.18 -12.43 -0.10
C ASP A 86 -12.67 -12.32 -0.41
N ALA A 87 -13.43 -13.29 0.04
CA ALA A 87 -14.76 -13.57 -0.47
C ALA A 87 -15.91 -13.05 0.43
N PHE A 88 -15.62 -12.59 1.63
CA PHE A 88 -16.59 -11.89 2.47
C PHE A 88 -16.68 -10.41 2.11
N GLY A 89 -17.70 -9.74 2.62
CA GLY A 89 -17.84 -8.31 2.59
C GLY A 89 -18.72 -7.77 1.47
N LEU A 90 -18.74 -6.45 1.36
CA LEU A 90 -19.66 -5.72 0.50
C LEU A 90 -19.55 -6.04 -0.99
N PRO A 91 -18.35 -6.20 -1.58
CA PRO A 91 -18.29 -6.48 -3.02
C PRO A 91 -19.03 -7.74 -3.43
N ALA A 92 -18.83 -8.83 -2.69
CA ALA A 92 -19.47 -10.11 -2.96
C ALA A 92 -20.97 -10.06 -2.65
N GLU A 93 -21.34 -9.46 -1.53
CA GLU A 93 -22.74 -9.34 -1.11
C GLU A 93 -23.57 -8.48 -2.06
N ASN A 94 -23.05 -7.31 -2.43
CA ASN A 94 -23.75 -6.39 -3.37
C ASN A 94 -23.93 -7.03 -4.74
N TYR A 95 -22.93 -7.78 -5.22
CA TYR A 95 -23.05 -8.54 -6.46
C TYR A 95 -24.15 -9.61 -6.35
N ALA A 96 -24.18 -10.36 -5.26
CA ALA A 96 -25.19 -11.40 -5.03
C ALA A 96 -26.62 -10.81 -4.96
N ILE A 97 -26.79 -9.66 -4.30
CA ILE A 97 -28.08 -8.94 -4.26
C ILE A 97 -28.51 -8.55 -5.67
N LYS A 98 -27.60 -7.98 -6.45
CA LYS A 98 -27.87 -7.58 -7.85
C LYS A 98 -28.29 -8.77 -8.70
N MET A 99 -27.70 -9.94 -8.48
CA MET A 99 -28.00 -11.16 -9.24
C MET A 99 -29.18 -11.95 -8.70
N GLY A 100 -29.72 -11.56 -7.54
CA GLY A 100 -30.84 -12.24 -6.90
C GLY A 100 -30.53 -13.65 -6.36
N VAL A 101 -29.29 -13.90 -5.98
CA VAL A 101 -28.81 -15.20 -5.48
C VAL A 101 -28.17 -15.06 -4.11
N HIS A 102 -28.00 -16.19 -3.40
CA HIS A 102 -27.24 -16.19 -2.16
C HIS A 102 -25.75 -15.92 -2.41
N PRO A 103 -25.07 -15.13 -1.55
CA PRO A 103 -23.65 -14.81 -1.73
C PRO A 103 -22.75 -16.05 -1.84
N GLU A 104 -23.03 -17.11 -1.14
CA GLU A 104 -22.28 -18.37 -1.20
C GLU A 104 -22.27 -18.95 -2.62
N ILE A 105 -23.41 -18.91 -3.30
CA ILE A 105 -23.56 -19.45 -4.67
C ILE A 105 -22.81 -18.57 -5.67
N SER A 106 -23.02 -17.26 -5.65
CA SER A 106 -22.36 -16.34 -6.57
C SER A 106 -20.85 -16.31 -6.36
N THR A 107 -20.42 -16.36 -5.12
CA THR A 107 -18.99 -16.38 -4.77
C THR A 107 -18.31 -17.64 -5.28
N ALA A 108 -18.91 -18.81 -5.10
CA ALA A 108 -18.35 -20.08 -5.62
C ALA A 108 -18.20 -20.06 -7.14
N ALA A 109 -19.20 -19.55 -7.86
CA ALA A 109 -19.16 -19.43 -9.30
C ALA A 109 -18.07 -18.44 -9.77
N ASN A 110 -17.96 -17.30 -9.12
CA ASN A 110 -16.96 -16.28 -9.42
C ASN A 110 -15.54 -16.77 -9.14
N ILE A 111 -15.32 -17.46 -8.04
CA ILE A 111 -14.03 -18.09 -7.71
C ILE A 111 -13.62 -19.05 -8.82
N LYS A 112 -14.52 -19.91 -9.27
CA LYS A 112 -14.23 -20.86 -10.35
C LYS A 112 -13.75 -20.16 -11.62
N ASN A 113 -14.44 -19.11 -12.05
CA ASN A 113 -14.06 -18.34 -13.24
C ASN A 113 -12.72 -17.62 -13.08
N ILE A 114 -12.52 -16.93 -11.97
CA ILE A 114 -11.30 -16.17 -11.71
C ILE A 114 -10.11 -17.11 -11.54
N LYS A 115 -10.28 -18.23 -10.89
CA LYS A 115 -9.22 -19.25 -10.75
C LYS A 115 -8.78 -19.77 -12.12
N ARG A 116 -9.73 -20.00 -13.02
CA ARG A 116 -9.43 -20.35 -14.43
C ARG A 116 -8.57 -19.28 -15.08
N GLN A 117 -8.95 -18.00 -14.95
CA GLN A 117 -8.19 -16.88 -15.52
C GLN A 117 -6.80 -16.72 -14.90
N ILE A 118 -6.68 -16.89 -13.59
CA ILE A 118 -5.38 -16.85 -12.88
C ILE A 118 -4.47 -17.98 -13.39
N ASN A 119 -5.01 -19.15 -13.63
CA ASN A 119 -4.24 -20.27 -14.18
C ASN A 119 -3.68 -19.98 -15.58
N GLU A 120 -4.34 -19.11 -16.34
CA GLU A 120 -3.82 -18.66 -17.65
C GLU A 120 -2.50 -17.87 -17.54
N ILE A 121 -2.22 -17.27 -16.39
CA ILE A 121 -0.98 -16.52 -16.14
C ILE A 121 0.23 -17.46 -16.10
N ALA A 122 0.02 -18.72 -15.79
CA ALA A 122 1.06 -19.73 -15.55
C ALA A 122 2.03 -19.35 -14.41
N ALA A 123 1.53 -18.67 -13.40
CA ALA A 123 2.30 -18.32 -12.21
C ALA A 123 2.58 -19.54 -11.33
N LEU A 124 3.61 -19.46 -10.51
CA LEU A 124 4.01 -20.51 -9.57
C LEU A 124 3.07 -20.63 -8.36
N TYR A 125 1.77 -20.36 -8.53
CA TYR A 125 0.83 -20.48 -7.43
C TYR A 125 0.71 -21.90 -6.93
N ASP A 126 0.85 -22.06 -5.63
CA ASP A 126 0.66 -23.32 -4.92
C ASP A 126 -0.79 -23.40 -4.42
N TRP A 127 -1.65 -24.05 -5.21
CA TRP A 127 -3.07 -24.18 -4.90
C TRP A 127 -3.35 -25.08 -3.70
N ASP A 128 -2.40 -25.91 -3.26
CA ASP A 128 -2.54 -26.66 -2.01
C ASP A 128 -2.58 -25.75 -0.78
N ARG A 129 -2.10 -24.51 -0.94
CA ARG A 129 -2.14 -23.48 0.11
C ARG A 129 -3.36 -22.55 -0.01
N GLU A 130 -4.25 -22.83 -0.93
CA GLU A 130 -5.43 -21.98 -1.18
C GLU A 130 -6.22 -21.73 0.11
N VAL A 131 -6.65 -20.47 0.31
CA VAL A 131 -7.54 -20.07 1.40
C VAL A 131 -8.76 -19.33 0.84
N ASN A 132 -9.87 -19.43 1.55
CA ASN A 132 -11.09 -18.69 1.26
C ASN A 132 -11.62 -18.15 2.58
N THR A 133 -11.74 -16.82 2.67
CA THR A 133 -12.17 -16.17 3.91
C THR A 133 -13.57 -16.56 4.35
N THR A 134 -14.41 -17.10 3.44
CA THR A 134 -15.77 -17.58 3.75
C THR A 134 -15.82 -19.05 4.18
N ASP A 135 -14.70 -19.76 4.10
CA ASP A 135 -14.62 -21.13 4.61
C ASP A 135 -14.62 -21.10 6.15
N PRO A 136 -15.56 -21.84 6.80
CA PRO A 136 -15.60 -21.94 8.26
C PRO A 136 -14.28 -22.39 8.88
N ASN A 137 -13.50 -23.22 8.21
CA ASN A 137 -12.17 -23.63 8.68
C ASN A 137 -11.16 -22.49 8.67
N PHE A 138 -11.38 -21.47 7.85
CA PHE A 138 -10.58 -20.24 7.84
C PHE A 138 -11.11 -19.22 8.84
N TYR A 139 -12.39 -18.85 8.75
CA TYR A 139 -12.90 -17.78 9.60
C TYR A 139 -13.06 -18.17 11.07
N LYS A 140 -13.03 -19.47 11.39
CA LYS A 140 -12.83 -19.92 12.76
C LYS A 140 -11.70 -19.17 13.46
N TRP A 141 -10.60 -18.99 12.76
CA TRP A 141 -9.40 -18.33 13.28
C TRP A 141 -9.51 -16.80 13.27
N THR A 142 -10.25 -16.24 12.34
CA THR A 142 -10.62 -14.83 12.39
C THR A 142 -11.44 -14.53 13.64
N GLN A 143 -12.37 -15.39 13.97
CA GLN A 143 -13.17 -15.32 15.20
C GLN A 143 -12.31 -15.55 16.45
N TRP A 144 -11.40 -16.49 16.39
CA TRP A 144 -10.46 -16.77 17.48
C TRP A 144 -9.60 -15.55 17.83
N ILE A 145 -9.11 -14.84 16.81
CA ILE A 145 -8.34 -13.60 17.03
C ILE A 145 -9.20 -12.56 17.75
N PHE A 146 -10.46 -12.41 17.33
CA PHE A 146 -11.38 -11.48 17.99
C PHE A 146 -11.60 -11.85 19.47
N VAL A 147 -11.81 -13.13 19.76
CA VAL A 147 -11.96 -13.62 21.14
C VAL A 147 -10.72 -13.29 21.97
N LYS A 148 -9.52 -13.53 21.42
CA LYS A 148 -8.27 -13.19 22.09
C LYS A 148 -8.15 -11.70 22.36
N MET A 149 -8.49 -10.88 21.38
CA MET A 149 -8.52 -9.41 21.55
C MET A 149 -9.53 -8.99 22.61
N PHE A 150 -10.70 -9.60 22.64
CA PHE A 150 -11.70 -9.32 23.65
C PHE A 150 -11.17 -9.66 25.06
N LYS A 151 -10.54 -10.80 25.23
CA LYS A 151 -9.97 -11.22 26.53
C LYS A 151 -8.84 -10.29 27.00
N GLU A 152 -8.09 -9.70 26.08
CA GLU A 152 -7.01 -8.72 26.36
C GLU A 152 -7.53 -7.29 26.50
N GLY A 153 -8.84 -7.06 26.37
CA GLY A 153 -9.43 -5.74 26.48
C GLY A 153 -9.26 -4.85 25.26
N LEU A 154 -8.81 -5.41 24.13
CA LEU A 154 -8.65 -4.67 22.89
C LEU A 154 -9.94 -4.54 22.10
N ALA A 155 -10.85 -5.50 22.22
CA ALA A 155 -12.17 -5.42 21.61
C ALA A 155 -13.20 -4.98 22.65
N TYR A 156 -13.97 -3.94 22.35
CA TYR A 156 -14.97 -3.38 23.24
C TYR A 156 -16.14 -2.81 22.48
N GLU A 157 -17.27 -2.64 23.14
CA GLU A 157 -18.46 -1.97 22.58
C GLU A 157 -18.50 -0.50 22.99
N LYS A 158 -18.98 0.35 22.06
CA LYS A 158 -19.24 1.75 22.33
C LYS A 158 -20.37 2.25 21.44
N GLU A 159 -21.28 3.02 22.02
CA GLU A 159 -22.32 3.73 21.30
C GLU A 159 -21.88 5.17 21.05
N PHE A 160 -21.85 5.59 19.79
CA PHE A 160 -21.45 6.93 19.41
C PHE A 160 -21.79 7.19 17.93
N PRO A 161 -21.76 8.46 17.48
CA PRO A 161 -21.92 8.77 16.06
C PRO A 161 -20.77 8.20 15.24
N ILE A 162 -21.07 7.27 14.35
CA ILE A 162 -20.10 6.66 13.42
C ILE A 162 -20.35 7.12 12.00
N ASN A 163 -19.34 6.97 11.15
CA ASN A 163 -19.51 7.16 9.72
C ASN A 163 -20.50 6.13 9.18
N TRP A 164 -21.48 6.61 8.42
CA TRP A 164 -22.54 5.77 7.86
C TRP A 164 -22.62 5.96 6.35
N CYS A 165 -22.59 4.85 5.60
CA CYS A 165 -22.85 4.89 4.17
C CYS A 165 -24.35 4.61 3.91
N PRO A 166 -25.13 5.58 3.43
CA PRO A 166 -26.56 5.37 3.21
C PRO A 166 -26.87 4.45 2.02
N SER A 167 -25.92 4.31 1.08
CA SER A 167 -26.05 3.40 -0.06
C SER A 167 -25.71 1.96 0.33
N CYS A 168 -24.59 1.74 0.99
CA CYS A 168 -24.20 0.41 1.51
C CYS A 168 -24.98 -0.02 2.74
N LYS A 169 -25.65 0.92 3.39
CA LYS A 169 -26.49 0.70 4.60
C LYS A 169 -25.69 0.02 5.72
N THR A 170 -24.53 0.53 5.99
CA THR A 170 -23.62 0.02 7.04
C THR A 170 -22.73 1.12 7.59
N GLY A 171 -22.20 0.89 8.81
CA GLY A 171 -21.18 1.73 9.40
C GLY A 171 -19.82 1.54 8.70
N LEU A 172 -19.00 2.58 8.72
CA LEU A 172 -17.68 2.61 8.13
C LEU A 172 -16.64 3.02 9.18
N ALA A 173 -15.46 2.42 9.10
CA ALA A 173 -14.30 2.93 9.81
C ALA A 173 -13.83 4.26 9.18
N ASN A 174 -13.07 5.06 9.92
CA ASN A 174 -12.53 6.32 9.38
C ASN A 174 -11.66 6.10 8.15
N GLU A 175 -10.93 4.99 8.13
CA GLU A 175 -10.04 4.57 7.05
C GLU A 175 -10.81 4.26 5.75
N GLU A 176 -12.09 3.94 5.85
CA GLU A 176 -12.98 3.64 4.72
C GLU A 176 -13.67 4.87 4.12
N VAL A 177 -13.38 6.06 4.66
CA VAL A 177 -13.93 7.33 4.17
C VAL A 177 -12.83 8.09 3.46
N VAL A 178 -12.99 8.30 2.15
CA VAL A 178 -12.02 8.98 1.29
C VAL A 178 -12.67 10.21 0.66
N GLY A 179 -12.16 11.39 1.03
CA GLY A 179 -12.73 12.64 0.54
C GLY A 179 -14.20 12.82 0.89
N GLY A 180 -14.62 12.29 2.05
CA GLY A 180 -16.00 12.36 2.52
C GLY A 180 -16.96 11.35 1.88
N LYS A 181 -16.42 10.44 1.09
CA LYS A 181 -17.20 9.43 0.36
C LYS A 181 -16.81 8.03 0.80
N CYS A 182 -17.77 7.13 0.68
CA CYS A 182 -17.52 5.70 0.91
C CYS A 182 -16.51 5.18 -0.11
N GLU A 183 -15.43 4.57 0.35
CA GLU A 183 -14.37 4.05 -0.52
C GLU A 183 -14.88 2.95 -1.47
N ARG A 184 -15.99 2.30 -1.14
CA ARG A 184 -16.58 1.22 -1.94
C ARG A 184 -17.56 1.71 -3.00
N CYS A 185 -18.55 2.53 -2.61
CA CYS A 185 -19.64 2.90 -3.52
C CYS A 185 -19.61 4.37 -3.95
N GLY A 186 -18.74 5.19 -3.36
CA GLY A 186 -18.63 6.61 -3.69
C GLY A 186 -19.77 7.50 -3.18
N ALA A 187 -20.72 6.96 -2.41
CA ALA A 187 -21.80 7.75 -1.80
C ALA A 187 -21.26 8.69 -0.73
N GLU A 188 -21.89 9.83 -0.55
CA GLU A 188 -21.57 10.74 0.54
C GLU A 188 -21.84 10.10 1.89
N VAL A 189 -20.84 10.13 2.78
CA VAL A 189 -20.92 9.56 4.11
C VAL A 189 -21.63 10.52 5.05
N THR A 190 -22.53 9.98 5.86
CA THR A 190 -23.25 10.70 6.91
C THR A 190 -22.83 10.20 8.29
N LYS A 191 -23.50 10.66 9.34
CA LYS A 191 -23.29 10.16 10.70
C LYS A 191 -24.54 9.45 11.19
N LYS A 192 -24.35 8.37 11.94
CA LYS A 192 -25.44 7.64 12.59
C LYS A 192 -24.97 7.15 13.95
N ASN A 193 -25.80 7.34 14.96
CA ASN A 193 -25.49 6.88 16.32
C ASN A 193 -25.84 5.40 16.46
N LEU A 194 -24.82 4.57 16.63
CA LEU A 194 -24.94 3.11 16.74
C LEU A 194 -24.01 2.56 17.79
N ARG A 195 -24.41 1.46 18.42
CA ARG A 195 -23.54 0.65 19.26
C ARG A 195 -22.65 -0.20 18.35
N GLN A 196 -21.35 -0.05 18.50
CA GLN A 196 -20.37 -0.72 17.64
C GLN A 196 -19.30 -1.44 18.43
N TRP A 197 -18.84 -2.57 17.90
CA TRP A 197 -17.59 -3.17 18.32
C TRP A 197 -16.41 -2.36 17.79
N MET A 198 -15.44 -2.12 18.67
CA MET A 198 -14.25 -1.34 18.41
C MET A 198 -13.02 -2.17 18.72
N LEU A 199 -11.98 -2.03 17.91
CA LEU A 199 -10.65 -2.57 18.23
C LEU A 199 -9.72 -1.42 18.61
N LYS A 200 -9.01 -1.56 19.72
CA LYS A 200 -8.08 -0.53 20.26
C LYS A 200 -6.76 -0.49 19.49
N ILE A 201 -6.83 -0.20 18.20
CA ILE A 201 -5.63 0.00 17.39
C ILE A 201 -4.77 1.15 17.94
N THR A 202 -5.39 2.11 18.60
CA THR A 202 -4.69 3.25 19.25
C THR A 202 -3.69 2.81 20.31
N LYS A 203 -3.92 1.67 20.97
CA LYS A 203 -2.96 1.10 21.93
C LYS A 203 -1.62 0.72 21.27
N TYR A 204 -1.65 0.48 19.98
CA TYR A 204 -0.49 0.13 19.17
C TYR A 204 0.08 1.31 18.37
N ALA A 205 -0.47 2.52 18.55
CA ALA A 205 -0.12 3.69 17.75
C ALA A 205 1.38 3.99 17.74
N ASP A 206 2.04 4.00 18.90
CA ASP A 206 3.49 4.24 18.99
C ASP A 206 4.30 3.15 18.28
N ARG A 207 3.94 1.87 18.47
CA ARG A 207 4.63 0.75 17.83
C ARG A 207 4.43 0.78 16.32
N LEU A 208 3.21 1.07 15.87
CA LEU A 208 2.90 1.19 14.44
C LEU A 208 3.70 2.33 13.80
N LEU A 209 3.88 3.43 14.51
CA LEU A 209 4.67 4.57 14.03
C LEU A 209 6.17 4.27 14.04
N ASN A 210 6.70 3.84 15.16
CA ASN A 210 8.15 3.64 15.36
C ASN A 210 8.69 2.52 14.47
N ASP A 211 7.92 1.46 14.29
CA ASP A 211 8.36 0.29 13.53
C ASP A 211 8.31 0.50 12.00
N LEU A 212 7.78 1.63 11.53
CA LEU A 212 7.89 2.00 10.10
C LEU A 212 9.36 2.06 9.65
N ASP A 213 10.28 2.43 10.54
CA ASP A 213 11.71 2.50 10.24
C ASP A 213 12.33 1.13 9.93
N LYS A 214 11.71 0.05 10.38
CA LYS A 214 12.16 -1.34 10.12
C LYS A 214 11.76 -1.85 8.73
N LEU A 215 10.89 -1.13 8.02
CA LEU A 215 10.23 -1.61 6.80
C LEU A 215 10.95 -1.11 5.54
N ASP A 216 11.24 -2.03 4.63
CA ASP A 216 11.71 -1.70 3.28
C ASP A 216 10.49 -1.47 2.37
N TRP A 217 9.75 -0.43 2.68
CA TRP A 217 8.53 -0.03 1.99
C TRP A 217 8.73 1.29 1.25
N PRO A 218 7.91 1.59 0.24
CA PRO A 218 7.93 2.91 -0.39
C PRO A 218 7.73 4.03 0.62
N GLU A 219 8.56 5.07 0.55
CA GLU A 219 8.50 6.21 1.48
C GLU A 219 7.12 6.89 1.49
N LYS A 220 6.45 6.91 0.34
CA LYS A 220 5.08 7.42 0.22
C LYS A 220 4.11 6.68 1.15
N VAL A 221 4.19 5.35 1.19
CA VAL A 221 3.30 4.53 2.04
C VAL A 221 3.62 4.72 3.52
N LYS A 222 4.90 4.73 3.86
CA LYS A 222 5.35 5.01 5.23
C LYS A 222 4.85 6.38 5.70
N LYS A 223 4.96 7.40 4.85
CA LYS A 223 4.46 8.74 5.15
C LYS A 223 2.94 8.76 5.33
N MET A 224 2.21 8.07 4.46
CA MET A 224 0.75 7.98 4.57
C MET A 224 0.34 7.36 5.91
N GLN A 225 1.01 6.29 6.35
CA GLN A 225 0.74 5.69 7.65
C GLN A 225 1.14 6.60 8.81
N ALA A 226 2.31 7.23 8.73
CA ALA A 226 2.77 8.16 9.76
C ALA A 226 1.81 9.35 9.93
N ASP A 227 1.36 9.93 8.82
CA ASP A 227 0.40 11.05 8.83
C ASP A 227 -0.98 10.60 9.37
N TRP A 228 -1.40 9.39 9.04
CA TRP A 228 -2.66 8.82 9.53
C TRP A 228 -2.62 8.55 11.04
N ILE A 229 -1.52 8.01 11.53
CA ILE A 229 -1.28 7.83 12.97
C ILE A 229 -1.21 9.21 13.64
N GLY A 230 -0.54 10.17 13.02
CA GLY A 230 -0.57 11.58 13.37
C GLY A 230 -0.18 11.88 14.79
N LYS A 231 0.99 11.38 15.21
CA LYS A 231 1.54 11.69 16.54
C LYS A 231 1.90 13.16 16.63
N SER A 232 1.42 13.82 17.66
CA SER A 232 1.75 15.22 17.95
C SER A 232 2.18 15.40 19.40
N TYR A 233 3.10 16.30 19.60
CA TYR A 233 3.58 16.70 20.92
C TYR A 233 3.01 18.07 21.25
N GLY A 234 2.52 18.23 22.46
CA GLY A 234 1.93 19.49 22.89
C GLY A 234 1.63 19.50 24.37
N ALA A 235 0.61 20.24 24.74
CA ALA A 235 0.16 20.34 26.12
C ALA A 235 -1.36 20.34 26.20
N GLU A 236 -1.87 19.75 27.26
CA GLU A 236 -3.21 20.01 27.73
C GLU A 236 -3.15 21.15 28.74
N VAL A 237 -4.03 22.12 28.58
CA VAL A 237 -4.12 23.30 29.48
C VAL A 237 -5.52 23.36 30.04
N ASP A 238 -5.61 23.49 31.35
CA ASP A 238 -6.88 23.56 32.11
C ASP A 238 -7.30 25.02 32.28
N PHE A 239 -8.36 25.39 31.62
CA PHE A 239 -8.96 26.75 31.74
C PHE A 239 -10.12 26.70 32.72
N PRO A 240 -10.03 27.35 33.90
CA PRO A 240 -11.17 27.48 34.80
C PRO A 240 -12.32 28.23 34.14
N VAL A 241 -13.54 27.80 34.36
CA VAL A 241 -14.72 28.52 33.92
C VAL A 241 -15.07 29.56 35.01
N GLU A 242 -15.24 30.83 34.60
CA GLU A 242 -15.53 31.89 35.54
C GLU A 242 -16.87 31.62 36.26
N GLY A 243 -16.84 31.75 37.59
CA GLY A 243 -18.02 31.56 38.43
C GLY A 243 -18.49 30.13 38.64
N ARG A 244 -17.69 29.14 38.18
CA ARG A 244 -17.97 27.70 38.30
C ARG A 244 -16.74 26.97 38.80
N ASP A 245 -16.94 25.78 39.37
CA ASP A 245 -15.86 24.91 39.80
C ASP A 245 -15.24 24.10 38.64
N GLU A 246 -15.89 24.08 37.54
CA GLU A 246 -15.47 23.28 36.35
C GLU A 246 -14.29 23.91 35.63
N LYS A 247 -13.47 23.06 35.03
CA LYS A 247 -12.37 23.45 34.14
C LYS A 247 -12.60 22.85 32.78
N ILE A 248 -12.22 23.60 31.75
CA ILE A 248 -12.24 23.10 30.37
C ILE A 248 -10.78 22.82 29.99
N THR A 249 -10.47 21.58 29.68
CA THR A 249 -9.15 21.18 29.23
C THR A 249 -9.08 21.31 27.72
N VAL A 250 -8.10 22.07 27.23
CA VAL A 250 -7.79 22.18 25.79
C VAL A 250 -6.48 21.49 25.47
N TYR A 251 -6.38 20.92 24.27
CA TYR A 251 -5.12 20.41 23.75
C TYR A 251 -4.58 21.39 22.70
N THR A 252 -3.29 21.67 22.76
CA THR A 252 -2.61 22.52 21.79
C THR A 252 -1.23 21.97 21.41
N THR A 253 -0.90 22.02 20.13
CA THR A 253 0.45 21.78 19.62
C THR A 253 1.31 23.04 19.64
N ARG A 254 0.73 24.18 20.03
CA ARG A 254 1.37 25.47 20.07
C ARG A 254 1.26 26.08 21.47
N PRO A 255 1.79 25.41 22.52
CA PRO A 255 1.73 25.93 23.89
C PRO A 255 2.54 27.22 24.09
N ASP A 256 3.49 27.51 23.20
CA ASP A 256 4.22 28.77 23.14
C ASP A 256 3.30 29.99 22.91
N THR A 257 2.14 29.80 22.29
CA THR A 257 1.21 30.89 21.99
C THR A 257 0.14 31.11 23.06
N LEU A 258 0.23 30.47 24.20
CA LEU A 258 -0.80 30.48 25.25
C LEU A 258 -1.21 31.93 25.69
N TYR A 259 -0.27 32.85 25.77
CA TYR A 259 -0.58 34.26 26.07
C TYR A 259 -1.41 34.95 24.97
N GLY A 260 -1.44 34.41 23.78
CA GLY A 260 -2.22 34.93 22.63
C GLY A 260 -3.62 34.35 22.51
N ALA A 261 -4.03 33.49 23.42
CA ALA A 261 -5.38 32.93 23.45
C ALA A 261 -6.38 34.03 23.87
N THR A 262 -7.24 34.42 22.93
CA THR A 262 -8.24 35.47 23.15
C THR A 262 -9.67 34.97 23.21
N PHE A 263 -9.89 33.72 22.82
CA PHE A 263 -11.18 33.04 22.96
C PHE A 263 -10.98 31.54 22.98
N MET A 264 -12.05 30.84 23.31
CA MET A 264 -12.08 29.37 23.35
C MET A 264 -13.26 28.89 22.52
N VAL A 265 -13.08 27.78 21.84
CA VAL A 265 -14.16 27.14 21.07
C VAL A 265 -14.31 25.69 21.52
N LEU A 266 -15.57 25.32 21.79
CA LEU A 266 -15.96 23.95 22.07
C LEU A 266 -16.69 23.37 20.87
N ALA A 267 -16.53 22.07 20.67
CA ALA A 267 -17.41 21.33 19.77
C ALA A 267 -18.88 21.44 20.24
N PRO A 268 -19.84 21.53 19.33
CA PRO A 268 -21.26 21.57 19.71
C PRO A 268 -21.72 20.38 20.54
N GLU A 269 -21.04 19.23 20.38
CA GLU A 269 -21.31 17.97 21.08
C GLU A 269 -20.60 17.87 22.45
N HIS A 270 -19.79 18.84 22.83
CA HIS A 270 -19.10 18.84 24.12
C HIS A 270 -20.11 18.76 25.28
N GLU A 271 -19.77 17.99 26.31
CA GLU A 271 -20.69 17.75 27.44
C GLU A 271 -21.10 19.03 28.17
N LEU A 272 -20.26 20.06 28.17
CA LEU A 272 -20.53 21.35 28.80
C LEU A 272 -21.25 22.36 27.89
N ALA A 273 -21.39 22.06 26.60
CA ALA A 273 -21.90 23.01 25.62
C ALA A 273 -23.25 23.63 26.01
N LYS A 274 -24.20 22.83 26.44
CA LYS A 274 -25.54 23.31 26.87
C LYS A 274 -25.48 24.06 28.21
N SER A 275 -24.73 23.53 29.16
CA SER A 275 -24.70 24.09 30.53
C SER A 275 -24.00 25.44 30.62
N LEU A 276 -23.17 25.79 29.66
CA LEU A 276 -22.46 27.07 29.60
C LEU A 276 -23.35 28.24 29.16
N ALA A 277 -24.50 27.92 28.53
CA ALA A 277 -25.46 28.94 28.13
C ALA A 277 -26.10 29.62 29.35
N ASN A 278 -26.34 30.94 29.27
CA ASN A 278 -27.13 31.67 30.21
C ASN A 278 -28.56 31.90 29.65
N ASP A 279 -29.43 32.62 30.39
CA ASP A 279 -30.81 32.82 29.96
C ASP A 279 -30.90 33.58 28.63
N GLU A 280 -29.95 34.46 28.33
CA GLU A 280 -29.95 35.26 27.10
C GLU A 280 -29.48 34.45 25.88
N THR A 281 -28.57 33.47 26.11
CA THR A 281 -27.90 32.71 25.02
C THR A 281 -28.50 31.32 24.80
N ARG A 282 -29.29 30.81 25.72
CA ARG A 282 -29.76 29.40 25.70
C ARG A 282 -30.44 29.01 24.40
N GLU A 283 -31.35 29.80 23.90
CA GLU A 283 -32.11 29.52 22.68
C GLU A 283 -31.17 29.42 21.47
N ALA A 284 -30.26 30.41 21.34
CA ALA A 284 -29.30 30.44 20.25
C ALA A 284 -28.31 29.27 20.33
N VAL A 285 -27.84 28.92 21.54
CA VAL A 285 -26.90 27.78 21.77
C VAL A 285 -27.60 26.44 21.40
N GLU A 286 -28.78 26.22 21.88
CA GLU A 286 -29.53 24.98 21.61
C GLU A 286 -29.85 24.84 20.13
N GLN A 287 -30.22 25.94 19.45
CA GLN A 287 -30.44 25.94 18.01
C GLN A 287 -29.16 25.62 17.24
N TYR A 288 -28.03 26.21 17.63
CA TYR A 288 -26.76 25.96 16.99
C TYR A 288 -26.31 24.49 17.13
N ILE A 289 -26.48 23.92 18.34
CA ILE A 289 -26.15 22.50 18.59
C ILE A 289 -27.01 21.59 17.69
N TYR A 290 -28.30 21.90 17.58
CA TYR A 290 -29.22 21.16 16.71
C TYR A 290 -28.80 21.25 15.24
N ASP A 291 -28.54 22.45 14.73
CA ASP A 291 -28.12 22.66 13.34
C ASP A 291 -26.81 21.96 13.01
N ALA A 292 -25.84 22.01 13.91
CA ALA A 292 -24.58 21.33 13.77
C ALA A 292 -24.72 19.79 13.74
N SER A 293 -25.69 19.25 14.52
CA SER A 293 -25.98 17.82 14.56
C SER A 293 -26.46 17.26 13.22
N MET A 294 -27.02 18.13 12.37
CA MET A 294 -27.53 17.76 11.05
C MET A 294 -26.45 17.80 9.96
N LYS A 295 -25.27 18.32 10.25
CA LYS A 295 -24.16 18.38 9.31
C LYS A 295 -23.28 17.15 9.42
N SER A 296 -22.79 16.65 8.26
CA SER A 296 -21.74 15.63 8.23
C SER A 296 -20.39 16.23 8.64
N ASN A 297 -19.45 15.39 9.07
CA ASN A 297 -18.08 15.85 9.36
C ASN A 297 -17.43 16.46 8.12
N VAL A 298 -17.76 15.97 6.95
CA VAL A 298 -17.24 16.49 5.68
C VAL A 298 -17.74 17.91 5.44
N ASP A 299 -19.04 18.13 5.61
CA ASP A 299 -19.63 19.47 5.47
C ASP A 299 -19.00 20.43 6.47
N ARG A 300 -18.79 19.98 7.71
CA ARG A 300 -18.16 20.79 8.77
C ARG A 300 -16.71 21.16 8.43
N MET A 301 -15.96 20.27 7.80
CA MET A 301 -14.57 20.50 7.38
C MET A 301 -14.45 21.31 6.10
N GLN A 302 -15.43 21.22 5.19
CA GLN A 302 -15.43 21.89 3.89
C GLN A 302 -16.11 23.27 3.90
N ASP A 303 -16.90 23.57 4.91
CA ASP A 303 -17.57 24.86 5.01
C ASP A 303 -16.55 26.01 4.99
N LYS A 304 -16.62 26.81 3.94
CA LYS A 304 -15.73 27.95 3.75
C LYS A 304 -16.03 29.09 4.72
N GLU A 305 -17.28 29.19 5.16
CA GLU A 305 -17.73 30.21 6.09
C GLU A 305 -17.74 29.67 7.52
N LYS A 306 -16.99 30.31 8.42
CA LYS A 306 -16.98 29.96 9.83
C LYS A 306 -18.27 30.45 10.51
N THR A 307 -18.93 29.52 11.17
CA THR A 307 -20.12 29.82 11.99
C THR A 307 -19.82 29.58 13.45
N GLY A 308 -20.55 30.19 14.32
CA GLY A 308 -20.40 30.02 15.75
C GLY A 308 -21.43 30.74 16.56
N VAL A 309 -21.56 30.38 17.82
CA VAL A 309 -22.44 31.01 18.78
C VAL A 309 -21.69 31.25 20.10
N PHE A 310 -21.85 32.45 20.65
CA PHE A 310 -21.31 32.75 21.99
C PHE A 310 -22.18 32.08 23.05
N THR A 311 -21.52 31.37 24.00
CA THR A 311 -22.24 30.64 25.05
C THR A 311 -22.79 31.55 26.16
N GLY A 312 -22.23 32.75 26.32
CA GLY A 312 -22.50 33.63 27.47
C GLY A 312 -21.54 33.42 28.64
N SER A 313 -20.70 32.43 28.60
CA SER A 313 -19.72 32.11 29.63
C SER A 313 -18.31 32.48 29.22
N TYR A 314 -17.44 32.66 30.20
CA TYR A 314 -16.04 32.97 30.00
C TYR A 314 -15.16 31.94 30.72
N ALA A 315 -14.03 31.63 30.09
CA ALA A 315 -12.96 30.89 30.75
C ALA A 315 -11.84 31.86 31.21
N ILE A 316 -11.03 31.41 32.14
CA ILE A 316 -9.86 32.15 32.61
C ILE A 316 -8.62 31.51 32.02
N ASN A 317 -7.84 32.28 31.28
CA ASN A 317 -6.54 31.81 30.82
C ASN A 317 -5.61 31.62 32.01
N PRO A 318 -5.15 30.40 32.33
CA PRO A 318 -4.40 30.15 33.57
C PRO A 318 -3.00 30.78 33.58
N ILE A 319 -2.47 31.16 32.38
CA ILE A 319 -1.13 31.74 32.31
C ILE A 319 -1.09 33.22 32.68
N ASN A 320 -2.15 33.96 32.36
CA ASN A 320 -2.18 35.41 32.59
C ASN A 320 -3.44 35.94 33.31
N GLY A 321 -4.39 35.07 33.66
CA GLY A 321 -5.64 35.44 34.30
C GLY A 321 -6.67 36.16 33.41
N ALA A 322 -6.44 36.26 32.12
CA ALA A 322 -7.34 36.94 31.21
C ALA A 322 -8.65 36.17 31.02
N LYS A 323 -9.76 36.90 30.95
CA LYS A 323 -11.07 36.33 30.61
C LYS A 323 -11.13 36.12 29.11
N VAL A 324 -11.50 34.91 28.68
CA VAL A 324 -11.70 34.58 27.26
C VAL A 324 -13.11 34.06 27.05
N PRO A 325 -13.85 34.59 26.08
CA PRO A 325 -15.21 34.14 25.82
C PRO A 325 -15.21 32.72 25.29
N ILE A 326 -16.21 31.94 25.70
CA ILE A 326 -16.40 30.57 25.26
C ILE A 326 -17.42 30.53 24.15
N TRP A 327 -17.04 30.09 22.97
CA TRP A 327 -17.86 29.94 21.78
C TRP A 327 -18.07 28.47 21.47
N LEU A 328 -19.16 28.16 20.78
CA LEU A 328 -19.35 26.87 20.08
C LEU A 328 -19.14 27.10 18.61
N SER A 329 -18.49 26.17 17.95
CA SER A 329 -18.37 26.16 16.50
C SER A 329 -18.20 24.73 15.98
N ASP A 330 -18.78 24.49 14.83
CA ASP A 330 -18.78 23.18 14.18
C ASP A 330 -17.45 22.82 13.48
N TYR A 331 -16.51 23.73 13.41
CA TYR A 331 -15.16 23.39 12.93
C TYR A 331 -14.29 22.65 13.99
N VAL A 332 -14.76 22.59 15.23
CA VAL A 332 -14.14 21.79 16.29
C VAL A 332 -14.91 20.47 16.42
N LEU A 333 -14.18 19.38 16.36
CA LEU A 333 -14.75 18.03 16.46
C LEU A 333 -14.59 17.50 17.90
N ALA A 334 -15.67 16.90 18.44
CA ALA A 334 -15.68 16.38 19.80
C ALA A 334 -14.73 15.20 20.02
N ASP A 335 -14.45 14.44 18.99
CA ASP A 335 -13.58 13.27 19.02
C ASP A 335 -12.10 13.59 18.75
N TYR A 336 -11.76 14.85 18.48
CA TYR A 336 -10.39 15.30 18.32
C TYR A 336 -9.89 16.01 19.56
N GLY A 337 -8.82 15.46 20.16
CA GLY A 337 -8.26 15.98 21.39
C GLY A 337 -9.31 15.93 22.54
N THR A 338 -9.57 17.06 23.15
CA THR A 338 -10.52 17.20 24.27
C THR A 338 -11.89 17.71 23.82
N GLY A 339 -12.11 17.96 22.54
CA GLY A 339 -13.32 18.61 22.02
C GLY A 339 -13.38 20.11 22.31
N ALA A 340 -12.30 20.68 22.79
CA ALA A 340 -12.15 22.10 23.09
C ALA A 340 -10.79 22.60 22.64
N ILE A 341 -10.75 23.81 22.10
CA ILE A 341 -9.50 24.43 21.65
C ILE A 341 -9.36 25.84 22.24
N MET A 342 -8.14 26.22 22.56
CA MET A 342 -7.80 27.63 22.75
C MET A 342 -7.54 28.23 21.37
N CYS A 343 -7.99 29.46 21.16
CA CYS A 343 -7.86 30.10 19.86
C CYS A 343 -6.91 31.29 19.95
N VAL A 344 -5.94 31.28 19.04
CA VAL A 344 -4.89 32.30 18.94
C VAL A 344 -4.99 32.93 17.56
N PRO A 345 -5.83 33.95 17.37
CA PRO A 345 -6.14 34.47 16.05
C PRO A 345 -4.94 35.14 15.37
N ALA A 346 -3.98 35.64 16.12
CA ALA A 346 -2.78 36.22 15.50
C ALA A 346 -1.89 35.19 14.79
N HIS A 347 -2.01 33.88 15.11
CA HIS A 347 -1.09 32.86 14.64
C HIS A 347 -1.74 31.61 14.03
N ASP A 348 -3.05 31.65 13.80
CA ASP A 348 -3.82 30.59 13.14
C ASP A 348 -4.84 31.22 12.18
N ASP A 349 -4.84 30.79 10.93
CA ASP A 349 -5.70 31.35 9.88
C ASP A 349 -7.19 31.20 10.19
N ARG A 350 -7.58 30.03 10.72
CA ARG A 350 -9.01 29.75 11.05
C ARG A 350 -9.47 30.62 12.21
N ASP A 351 -8.62 30.74 13.23
CA ASP A 351 -8.91 31.57 14.39
C ASP A 351 -8.93 33.05 14.04
N PHE A 352 -8.06 33.47 13.13
CA PHE A 352 -8.04 34.85 12.61
C PHE A 352 -9.34 35.19 11.88
N GLU A 353 -9.81 34.31 10.98
CA GLU A 353 -11.07 34.46 10.25
C GLU A 353 -12.25 34.54 11.20
N PHE A 354 -12.31 33.65 12.20
CA PHE A 354 -13.37 33.63 13.20
C PHE A 354 -13.35 34.90 14.06
N ALA A 355 -12.20 35.30 14.56
CA ALA A 355 -12.07 36.51 15.37
C ALA A 355 -12.43 37.78 14.59
N THR A 356 -12.08 37.84 13.33
CA THR A 356 -12.42 38.95 12.46
C THR A 356 -13.96 39.03 12.26
N LYS A 357 -14.56 37.88 11.97
CA LYS A 357 -16.01 37.78 11.76
C LYS A 357 -16.83 38.20 13.01
N PHE A 358 -16.41 37.76 14.17
CA PHE A 358 -17.14 37.98 15.43
C PHE A 358 -16.54 39.09 16.31
N ASN A 359 -15.62 39.86 15.74
CA ASN A 359 -15.05 41.02 16.38
C ASN A 359 -14.36 40.71 17.72
N ILE A 360 -13.59 39.66 17.77
CA ILE A 360 -12.84 39.19 18.94
C ILE A 360 -11.42 39.76 18.88
N PRO A 361 -10.82 40.19 20.03
CA PRO A 361 -9.45 40.73 20.03
C PRO A 361 -8.41 39.77 19.45
N ILE A 362 -7.42 40.33 18.74
CA ILE A 362 -6.29 39.63 18.19
C ILE A 362 -5.03 40.15 18.84
N ILE A 363 -4.29 39.28 19.53
CA ILE A 363 -3.07 39.62 20.24
C ILE A 363 -1.90 38.87 19.62
N GLN A 364 -0.99 39.60 19.01
CA GLN A 364 0.23 39.01 18.47
C GLN A 364 1.19 38.62 19.59
N VAL A 365 1.70 37.39 19.56
CA VAL A 365 2.66 36.87 20.56
C VAL A 365 3.96 36.36 19.93
N ILE A 366 4.01 36.21 18.63
CA ILE A 366 5.25 35.89 17.89
C ILE A 366 5.47 36.98 16.86
N ALA A 367 6.65 37.55 16.85
CA ALA A 367 7.01 38.63 15.95
C ALA A 367 8.32 38.32 15.21
N LYS A 368 8.33 38.56 13.90
CA LYS A 368 9.56 38.53 13.11
C LYS A 368 10.46 39.68 13.56
N ASP A 369 11.69 39.34 13.97
CA ASP A 369 12.65 40.31 14.47
C ASP A 369 12.14 41.17 15.67
N GLY A 370 11.18 40.63 16.43
CA GLY A 370 10.62 41.29 17.62
C GLY A 370 9.74 42.49 17.31
N LYS A 371 9.33 42.71 16.09
CA LYS A 371 8.50 43.85 15.67
C LYS A 371 7.04 43.46 15.54
N GLU A 372 6.18 44.04 16.35
CA GLU A 372 4.74 43.89 16.32
C GLU A 372 4.16 44.48 15.05
N ILE A 373 3.21 43.79 14.42
CA ILE A 373 2.50 44.25 13.23
C ILE A 373 1.34 45.15 13.66
N GLU A 374 1.33 46.41 13.20
CA GLU A 374 0.17 47.28 13.39
C GLU A 374 -0.96 46.86 12.44
N ASN A 375 -2.18 46.70 12.96
CA ASN A 375 -3.37 46.33 12.23
C ASN A 375 -3.19 45.08 11.34
N MET A 376 -3.07 43.92 11.99
CA MET A 376 -2.94 42.65 11.27
C MET A 376 -4.13 42.41 10.32
N THR A 377 -3.83 42.12 9.06
CA THR A 377 -4.82 41.79 8.02
C THR A 377 -4.86 40.29 7.73
N GLU A 378 -3.90 39.54 8.25
CA GLU A 378 -3.78 38.10 8.13
C GLU A 378 -3.03 37.56 9.35
N ALA A 379 -3.20 36.29 9.64
CA ALA A 379 -2.45 35.64 10.70
C ALA A 379 -0.95 35.51 10.35
N TYR A 380 -0.09 35.66 11.36
CA TYR A 380 1.33 35.34 11.23
C TYR A 380 1.53 33.88 11.62
N THR A 381 1.51 33.00 10.62
CA THR A 381 1.51 31.53 10.80
C THR A 381 2.89 30.91 10.88
N ASP A 382 3.96 31.68 10.64
CA ASP A 382 5.32 31.19 10.79
C ASP A 382 5.60 30.86 12.27
N ALA A 383 6.10 29.67 12.51
CA ALA A 383 6.45 29.17 13.84
C ALA A 383 7.74 29.79 14.39
N VAL A 384 8.49 30.53 13.59
CA VAL A 384 9.76 31.13 13.94
C VAL A 384 9.61 32.62 14.18
N GLY A 385 10.06 33.09 15.33
CA GLY A 385 10.06 34.48 15.70
C GLY A 385 10.38 34.70 17.15
N THR A 386 10.38 35.96 17.56
CA THR A 386 10.63 36.36 18.94
C THR A 386 9.30 36.50 19.68
N MET A 387 9.22 35.98 20.90
CA MET A 387 8.03 36.15 21.75
C MET A 387 7.84 37.58 22.17
N ILE A 388 6.62 38.10 22.00
CA ILE A 388 6.15 39.39 22.46
C ILE A 388 4.81 39.22 23.17
N ASN A 389 4.39 40.18 23.95
CA ASN A 389 3.10 40.15 24.68
C ASN A 389 2.86 38.89 25.51
N SER A 390 3.93 38.26 26.00
CA SER A 390 3.93 36.93 26.62
C SER A 390 4.58 36.91 28.01
N GLY A 391 4.52 38.02 28.75
CA GLY A 391 5.04 38.07 30.10
C GLY A 391 6.49 37.60 30.27
N GLU A 392 6.70 36.61 31.07
CA GLU A 392 8.03 36.01 31.32
C GLU A 392 8.66 35.37 30.07
N TRP A 393 7.85 35.02 29.08
CA TRP A 393 8.33 34.39 27.85
C TRP A 393 8.82 35.40 26.79
N ASN A 394 8.59 36.69 27.04
CA ASN A 394 9.06 37.75 26.12
C ASN A 394 10.54 37.63 25.82
N GLY A 395 10.90 37.83 24.56
CA GLY A 395 12.30 37.79 24.11
C GLY A 395 12.86 36.41 23.79
N GLN A 396 12.14 35.35 24.16
CA GLN A 396 12.55 33.98 23.79
C GLN A 396 12.21 33.68 22.33
N GLU A 397 12.96 32.76 21.73
CA GLU A 397 12.63 32.28 20.42
C GLU A 397 11.48 31.26 20.47
N SER A 398 10.46 31.47 19.64
CA SER A 398 9.22 30.67 19.67
C SER A 398 9.46 29.18 19.40
N SER A 399 10.39 28.85 18.51
CA SER A 399 10.73 27.45 18.19
C SER A 399 11.33 26.69 19.39
N VAL A 400 12.12 27.38 20.20
CA VAL A 400 12.70 26.82 21.43
C VAL A 400 11.62 26.72 22.52
N LEU A 401 10.84 27.79 22.70
CA LEU A 401 9.78 27.84 23.70
C LEU A 401 8.70 26.79 23.44
N LYS A 402 8.36 26.52 22.20
CA LYS A 402 7.40 25.49 21.81
C LYS A 402 7.74 24.12 22.41
N LYS A 403 9.04 23.80 22.49
CA LYS A 403 9.52 22.53 23.04
C LYS A 403 9.53 22.55 24.60
N GLU A 404 9.80 23.68 25.18
CA GLU A 404 9.93 23.84 26.64
C GLU A 404 8.60 24.15 27.34
N ALA A 405 7.68 24.82 26.66
CA ALA A 405 6.42 25.27 27.24
C ALA A 405 5.57 24.15 27.87
N PRO A 406 5.47 22.95 27.32
CA PRO A 406 4.71 21.85 27.94
C PRO A 406 5.19 21.54 29.37
N HIS A 407 6.49 21.53 29.60
CA HIS A 407 7.07 21.30 30.94
C HIS A 407 6.83 22.49 31.87
N MET A 408 6.91 23.72 31.37
CA MET A 408 6.60 24.92 32.14
C MET A 408 5.13 24.95 32.60
N ILE A 409 4.24 24.49 31.76
CA ILE A 409 2.80 24.36 32.04
C ILE A 409 2.57 23.33 33.15
N GLU A 410 3.27 22.19 33.10
CA GLU A 410 3.23 21.18 34.18
C GLU A 410 3.77 21.73 35.50
N GLU A 411 4.90 22.39 35.48
CA GLU A 411 5.52 22.97 36.68
C GLU A 411 4.62 24.01 37.38
N ARG A 412 3.84 24.76 36.60
CA ARG A 412 2.87 25.73 37.10
C ARG A 412 1.57 25.09 37.60
N GLY A 413 1.35 23.80 37.33
CA GLY A 413 0.13 23.11 37.75
C GLY A 413 -1.11 23.52 36.96
N ILE A 414 -0.93 24.12 35.78
CA ILE A 414 -2.03 24.58 34.94
C ILE A 414 -2.36 23.64 33.77
N GLY A 415 -1.65 22.52 33.68
CA GLY A 415 -1.83 21.53 32.63
C GLY A 415 -0.72 20.50 32.68
N ARG A 416 -0.47 19.87 31.53
CA ARG A 416 0.51 18.78 31.41
C ARG A 416 1.02 18.66 29.98
N ALA A 417 2.26 18.20 29.87
CA ALA A 417 2.82 17.78 28.60
C ALA A 417 2.03 16.56 28.11
N THR A 418 1.63 16.52 26.85
CA THR A 418 0.77 15.47 26.33
C THR A 418 1.18 15.11 24.93
N VAL A 419 1.14 13.81 24.66
CA VAL A 419 1.24 13.26 23.31
C VAL A 419 -0.17 12.89 22.85
N ASN A 420 -0.53 13.29 21.63
CA ASN A 420 -1.81 12.96 21.03
C ASN A 420 -1.62 12.28 19.69
N PHE A 421 -2.61 11.51 19.27
CA PHE A 421 -2.62 10.80 18.01
C PHE A 421 -3.91 11.14 17.25
N LYS A 422 -3.81 11.28 15.92
CA LYS A 422 -4.99 11.40 15.06
C LYS A 422 -5.70 10.07 14.88
N LEU A 423 -4.95 8.97 14.92
CA LEU A 423 -5.50 7.61 14.80
C LEU A 423 -6.62 7.41 15.82
N ARG A 424 -7.73 6.83 15.37
CA ARG A 424 -8.86 6.44 16.19
C ARG A 424 -8.99 4.94 16.21
N ASP A 425 -9.67 4.41 17.24
CA ASP A 425 -9.96 2.99 17.30
C ASP A 425 -10.76 2.53 16.09
N TRP A 426 -10.54 1.31 15.69
CA TRP A 426 -11.12 0.73 14.49
C TRP A 426 -12.58 0.32 14.75
N VAL A 427 -13.51 0.94 14.00
CA VAL A 427 -14.93 0.55 13.99
C VAL A 427 -15.04 -0.79 13.29
N PHE A 428 -15.30 -1.84 14.04
CA PHE A 428 -15.14 -3.22 13.57
C PHE A 428 -16.44 -3.91 13.18
N SER A 429 -17.56 -3.56 13.75
CA SER A 429 -18.84 -4.21 13.39
C SER A 429 -19.49 -3.63 12.16
N ARG A 430 -20.17 -4.51 11.41
CA ARG A 430 -20.91 -4.16 10.18
C ARG A 430 -22.35 -4.67 10.27
N GLN A 431 -23.28 -3.90 9.73
CA GLN A 431 -24.71 -4.17 9.73
C GLN A 431 -25.11 -4.88 8.43
N ARG A 432 -24.34 -5.86 8.04
CA ARG A 432 -24.52 -6.65 6.82
C ARG A 432 -24.44 -8.13 7.15
N TYR A 433 -25.08 -8.97 6.30
CA TYR A 433 -25.12 -10.40 6.49
C TYR A 433 -23.80 -11.09 6.16
N TRP A 434 -23.19 -10.75 5.00
CA TRP A 434 -22.06 -11.48 4.45
C TRP A 434 -20.74 -11.04 5.07
N GLY A 435 -20.47 -11.60 6.20
CA GLY A 435 -19.25 -11.36 6.98
C GLY A 435 -19.16 -12.41 8.10
N GLU A 436 -18.02 -12.49 8.75
CA GLU A 436 -17.82 -13.38 9.87
C GLU A 436 -18.71 -12.93 11.03
N PRO A 437 -19.52 -13.85 11.62
CA PRO A 437 -20.24 -13.52 12.85
C PRO A 437 -19.26 -13.15 13.97
N ILE A 438 -19.57 -12.09 14.70
CA ILE A 438 -18.78 -11.70 15.86
C ILE A 438 -19.12 -12.69 16.99
N PRO A 439 -18.14 -13.43 17.53
CA PRO A 439 -18.42 -14.57 18.43
C PRO A 439 -18.64 -14.11 19.88
N ILE A 440 -19.66 -13.29 20.08
CA ILE A 440 -20.04 -12.75 21.38
C ILE A 440 -21.51 -13.06 21.66
N VAL A 441 -21.81 -13.40 22.91
CA VAL A 441 -23.17 -13.61 23.44
C VAL A 441 -23.46 -12.51 24.45
N HIS A 442 -24.57 -11.83 24.29
CA HIS A 442 -25.06 -10.82 25.22
C HIS A 442 -25.95 -11.49 26.28
N CYS A 443 -25.43 -11.63 27.50
CA CYS A 443 -26.14 -12.23 28.62
C CYS A 443 -26.63 -11.13 29.58
N PRO A 444 -27.93 -11.16 29.99
CA PRO A 444 -28.44 -10.16 30.94
C PRO A 444 -27.72 -10.18 32.30
N LYS A 445 -27.14 -11.31 32.68
CA LYS A 445 -26.43 -11.48 33.96
C LYS A 445 -24.92 -11.27 33.84
N CYS A 446 -24.31 -11.84 32.79
CA CYS A 446 -22.85 -11.88 32.63
C CYS A 446 -22.29 -10.74 31.75
N GLY A 447 -23.16 -10.05 31.02
CA GLY A 447 -22.75 -9.04 30.04
C GLY A 447 -22.28 -9.70 28.72
N ASN A 448 -21.20 -9.19 28.13
CA ASN A 448 -20.65 -9.73 26.91
C ASN A 448 -19.78 -10.95 27.22
N VAL A 449 -20.15 -12.10 26.68
CA VAL A 449 -19.48 -13.37 26.90
C VAL A 449 -18.97 -13.92 25.56
N PRO A 450 -17.67 -14.20 25.42
CA PRO A 450 -17.17 -14.78 24.19
C PRO A 450 -17.67 -16.23 24.03
N VAL A 451 -17.91 -16.62 22.79
CA VAL A 451 -18.15 -18.02 22.45
C VAL A 451 -16.90 -18.83 22.83
N PRO A 452 -17.03 -19.95 23.51
CA PRO A 452 -15.87 -20.79 23.84
C PRO A 452 -15.07 -21.18 22.61
N GLU A 453 -13.75 -21.18 22.72
CA GLU A 453 -12.85 -21.44 21.58
C GLU A 453 -13.11 -22.82 20.93
N GLU A 454 -13.45 -23.81 21.74
CA GLU A 454 -13.78 -25.17 21.28
C GLU A 454 -15.09 -25.26 20.48
N GLU A 455 -15.95 -24.26 20.57
CA GLU A 455 -17.21 -24.15 19.81
C GLU A 455 -17.07 -23.35 18.51
N LEU A 456 -15.92 -22.76 18.26
CA LEU A 456 -15.66 -22.07 17.01
C LEU A 456 -15.46 -23.09 15.87
N PRO A 457 -15.87 -22.79 14.63
CA PRO A 457 -16.48 -21.54 14.17
C PRO A 457 -17.95 -21.38 14.56
N LEU A 458 -18.35 -20.16 14.91
CA LEU A 458 -19.76 -19.79 14.94
C LEU A 458 -20.16 -19.49 13.49
N ARG A 459 -20.97 -20.35 12.91
CA ARG A 459 -21.30 -20.28 11.49
C ARG A 459 -22.44 -19.29 11.20
N LEU A 460 -22.37 -18.64 10.02
CA LEU A 460 -23.51 -17.88 9.51
C LEU A 460 -24.72 -18.81 9.32
N PRO A 461 -25.92 -18.39 9.73
CA PRO A 461 -27.12 -19.17 9.45
C PRO A 461 -27.51 -19.04 7.97
N GLU A 462 -28.18 -20.08 7.45
CA GLU A 462 -28.81 -19.97 6.13
C GLU A 462 -30.02 -19.06 6.21
N VAL A 463 -30.13 -18.14 5.25
CA VAL A 463 -31.21 -17.15 5.20
C VAL A 463 -31.82 -17.07 3.81
N GLU A 464 -33.11 -16.84 3.74
CA GLU A 464 -33.83 -16.61 2.48
C GLU A 464 -33.64 -15.16 2.00
N SER A 465 -33.59 -14.22 2.95
CA SER A 465 -33.37 -12.79 2.67
C SER A 465 -32.25 -12.24 3.53
N TYR A 466 -31.34 -11.52 2.91
CA TYR A 466 -30.17 -10.92 3.57
C TYR A 466 -29.99 -9.45 3.18
N GLU A 467 -31.03 -8.82 2.63
CA GLU A 467 -30.97 -7.39 2.28
C GLU A 467 -30.74 -6.53 3.52
N PRO A 468 -29.85 -5.53 3.44
CA PRO A 468 -29.61 -4.63 4.55
C PRO A 468 -30.86 -3.83 4.91
N THR A 469 -31.13 -3.67 6.19
CA THR A 469 -32.32 -3.00 6.70
C THR A 469 -32.30 -1.48 6.55
N GLY A 470 -31.11 -0.88 6.57
CA GLY A 470 -30.92 0.56 6.59
C GLY A 470 -31.26 1.23 7.93
N THR A 471 -31.73 0.45 8.93
CA THR A 471 -32.13 0.97 10.25
C THR A 471 -30.98 0.97 11.26
N GLY A 472 -29.86 0.34 10.94
CA GLY A 472 -28.76 0.10 11.86
C GLY A 472 -28.77 -1.30 12.45
N GLU A 473 -29.80 -2.10 12.18
CA GLU A 473 -29.83 -3.50 12.55
C GLU A 473 -29.26 -4.39 11.42
N SER A 474 -28.55 -5.43 11.82
CA SER A 474 -28.12 -6.49 10.89
C SER A 474 -29.32 -7.32 10.45
N PRO A 475 -29.32 -7.85 9.21
CA PRO A 475 -30.32 -8.85 8.79
C PRO A 475 -30.38 -10.08 9.68
N LEU A 476 -29.29 -10.42 10.37
CA LEU A 476 -29.25 -11.54 11.33
C LEU A 476 -30.17 -11.33 12.53
N ALA A 477 -30.47 -10.10 12.89
CA ALA A 477 -31.33 -9.78 14.04
C ALA A 477 -32.76 -10.33 13.90
N ALA A 478 -33.21 -10.57 12.66
CA ALA A 478 -34.54 -11.11 12.37
C ALA A 478 -34.61 -12.64 12.47
N ILE A 479 -33.52 -13.34 12.70
CA ILE A 479 -33.46 -14.81 12.74
C ILE A 479 -33.45 -15.27 14.19
N ASP A 480 -34.66 -15.36 14.78
CA ASP A 480 -34.83 -15.68 16.21
C ASP A 480 -34.17 -17.01 16.61
N GLU A 481 -34.22 -18.02 15.76
CA GLU A 481 -33.62 -19.33 16.02
C GLU A 481 -32.10 -19.25 16.19
N TRP A 482 -31.45 -18.35 15.47
CA TRP A 482 -30.01 -18.14 15.56
C TRP A 482 -29.63 -17.17 16.68
N VAL A 483 -30.40 -16.10 16.85
CA VAL A 483 -30.14 -15.04 17.83
C VAL A 483 -30.27 -15.54 19.26
N ASN A 484 -31.35 -16.27 19.54
CA ASN A 484 -31.61 -16.78 20.89
C ASN A 484 -30.74 -18.00 21.20
N CYS A 485 -30.02 -17.90 22.29
CA CYS A 485 -29.08 -18.95 22.71
C CYS A 485 -28.97 -18.99 24.24
N LYS A 486 -28.16 -19.91 24.75
CA LYS A 486 -27.80 -19.97 26.16
C LYS A 486 -26.45 -19.33 26.39
N CYS A 487 -26.32 -18.60 27.50
CA CYS A 487 -25.05 -18.04 27.92
C CYS A 487 -24.02 -19.16 28.17
N PRO A 488 -22.84 -19.12 27.52
CA PRO A 488 -21.83 -20.17 27.76
C PRO A 488 -21.29 -20.20 29.20
N GLN A 489 -21.43 -19.09 29.94
CA GLN A 489 -20.90 -18.96 31.29
C GLN A 489 -21.90 -19.33 32.36
N CYS A 490 -23.15 -18.87 32.28
CA CYS A 490 -24.15 -19.11 33.34
C CYS A 490 -25.37 -19.94 32.91
N GLY A 491 -25.51 -20.26 31.62
CA GLY A 491 -26.60 -21.07 31.10
C GLY A 491 -27.95 -20.33 30.98
N ALA A 492 -28.03 -19.04 31.33
CA ALA A 492 -29.24 -18.26 31.21
C ALA A 492 -29.56 -17.96 29.73
N ASP A 493 -30.84 -17.60 29.48
CA ASP A 493 -31.25 -17.15 28.15
C ASP A 493 -30.49 -15.89 27.77
N ALA A 494 -29.92 -15.89 26.58
CA ALA A 494 -29.07 -14.86 26.08
C ALA A 494 -29.27 -14.65 24.56
N LYS A 495 -28.63 -13.66 24.00
CA LYS A 495 -28.72 -13.31 22.57
C LYS A 495 -27.34 -13.20 21.93
N ARG A 496 -27.17 -13.76 20.74
CA ARG A 496 -25.97 -13.62 19.95
C ARG A 496 -25.81 -12.21 19.44
N GLU A 497 -24.58 -11.73 19.29
CA GLU A 497 -24.26 -10.54 18.52
C GLU A 497 -24.73 -10.74 17.07
N THR A 498 -25.43 -9.77 16.53
CA THR A 498 -26.00 -9.86 15.17
C THR A 498 -25.20 -9.11 14.11
N ASN A 499 -24.29 -8.23 14.51
CA ASN A 499 -23.36 -7.59 13.59
C ASN A 499 -22.27 -8.56 13.13
N THR A 500 -21.74 -8.32 11.96
CA THR A 500 -20.63 -9.12 11.40
C THR A 500 -19.36 -8.29 11.37
N MET A 501 -18.24 -8.97 11.10
CA MET A 501 -16.94 -8.32 10.95
C MET A 501 -16.80 -7.66 9.58
N PRO A 502 -15.91 -6.66 9.44
CA PRO A 502 -15.58 -6.10 8.12
C PRO A 502 -14.78 -7.13 7.33
N GLN A 503 -14.76 -7.00 6.00
CA GLN A 503 -13.93 -7.87 5.15
C GLN A 503 -12.44 -7.81 5.51
N TRP A 504 -11.98 -6.69 6.06
CA TRP A 504 -10.60 -6.50 6.52
C TRP A 504 -10.19 -7.46 7.64
N ALA A 505 -11.13 -8.06 8.35
CA ALA A 505 -10.84 -8.99 9.43
C ALA A 505 -10.09 -10.22 8.92
N GLY A 506 -10.54 -10.82 7.84
CA GLY A 506 -9.87 -11.98 7.23
C GLY A 506 -8.57 -11.60 6.56
N SER A 507 -8.55 -10.47 5.84
CA SER A 507 -7.36 -10.04 5.10
C SER A 507 -6.22 -9.57 6.00
N SER A 508 -6.49 -9.24 7.27
CA SER A 508 -5.46 -8.77 8.20
C SER A 508 -4.50 -9.86 8.66
N TRP A 509 -4.80 -11.13 8.41
CA TRP A 509 -3.98 -12.25 8.87
C TRP A 509 -3.85 -13.41 7.86
N TYR A 510 -4.51 -13.34 6.71
CA TYR A 510 -4.59 -14.45 5.72
C TYR A 510 -3.23 -14.99 5.29
N PHE A 511 -2.22 -14.13 5.19
CA PHE A 511 -0.86 -14.50 4.81
C PHE A 511 -0.22 -15.50 5.77
N LEU A 512 -0.65 -15.54 7.01
CA LEU A 512 -0.21 -16.54 8.00
C LEU A 512 -0.83 -17.91 7.70
N ARG A 513 -2.09 -17.92 7.29
CA ARG A 513 -2.82 -19.17 7.06
C ARG A 513 -2.34 -19.96 5.86
N TYR A 514 -1.82 -19.27 4.85
CA TYR A 514 -1.30 -19.94 3.66
C TYR A 514 -0.21 -20.98 3.97
N VAL A 515 0.59 -20.75 4.99
CA VAL A 515 1.69 -21.66 5.30
C VAL A 515 1.22 -22.90 6.06
N ASP A 516 -0.01 -22.90 6.58
CA ASP A 516 -0.57 -23.97 7.39
C ASP A 516 -2.09 -24.09 7.26
N ASN A 517 -2.59 -24.03 6.04
CA ASN A 517 -4.03 -23.88 5.75
C ASN A 517 -4.88 -25.10 6.09
N HIS A 518 -4.28 -26.26 6.35
CA HIS A 518 -4.98 -27.49 6.75
C HIS A 518 -4.92 -27.76 8.25
N ASN A 519 -4.31 -26.89 9.02
CA ASN A 519 -4.23 -27.05 10.49
C ASN A 519 -5.60 -26.77 11.12
N ASP A 520 -6.17 -27.75 11.78
CA ASP A 520 -7.48 -27.65 12.45
C ASP A 520 -7.37 -27.34 13.96
N LYS A 521 -6.16 -27.32 14.50
CA LYS A 521 -5.88 -27.13 15.93
C LYS A 521 -5.38 -25.73 16.27
N GLU A 522 -4.69 -25.10 15.34
CA GLU A 522 -4.06 -23.78 15.51
C GLU A 522 -4.29 -22.93 14.26
N LEU A 523 -4.26 -21.62 14.44
CA LEU A 523 -4.26 -20.64 13.34
C LEU A 523 -3.09 -20.94 12.38
N VAL A 524 -1.91 -21.15 12.95
CA VAL A 524 -0.69 -21.56 12.30
C VAL A 524 0.20 -22.22 13.35
N SER A 525 0.86 -23.34 13.02
CA SER A 525 1.83 -23.93 13.92
C SER A 525 3.05 -23.03 14.05
N ARG A 526 3.61 -22.97 15.25
CA ARG A 526 4.82 -22.16 15.50
C ARG A 526 5.99 -22.62 14.64
N GLU A 527 6.12 -23.94 14.43
CA GLU A 527 7.17 -24.53 13.59
C GLU A 527 7.09 -24.01 12.16
N LYS A 528 5.90 -24.05 11.54
CA LYS A 528 5.72 -23.55 10.18
C LYS A 528 5.82 -22.03 10.08
N ALA A 529 5.33 -21.32 11.09
CA ALA A 529 5.48 -19.87 11.16
C ALA A 529 6.94 -19.44 11.20
N ASP A 530 7.74 -20.09 12.04
CA ASP A 530 9.18 -19.77 12.16
C ASP A 530 9.96 -20.10 10.89
N GLU A 531 9.54 -21.14 10.17
CA GLU A 531 10.20 -21.59 8.95
C GLU A 531 9.86 -20.72 7.73
N MET A 532 8.61 -20.31 7.57
CA MET A 532 8.08 -19.78 6.31
C MET A 532 7.72 -18.29 6.35
N LEU A 533 7.61 -17.70 7.53
CA LEU A 533 7.22 -16.30 7.71
C LEU A 533 8.38 -15.46 8.28
N PRO A 534 8.35 -14.13 8.21
CA PRO A 534 7.32 -13.30 7.59
C PRO A 534 7.38 -13.30 6.06
N VAL A 535 6.46 -12.57 5.44
CA VAL A 535 6.43 -12.36 3.99
C VAL A 535 7.65 -11.56 3.57
N ASP A 536 8.39 -12.03 2.57
CA ASP A 536 9.60 -11.38 2.07
C ASP A 536 9.28 -10.22 1.12
N MET A 537 8.32 -10.42 0.21
CA MET A 537 7.90 -9.42 -0.76
C MET A 537 6.38 -9.41 -0.87
N TYR A 538 5.78 -8.24 -0.72
CA TYR A 538 4.35 -8.04 -0.91
C TYR A 538 4.11 -7.08 -2.09
N ILE A 539 3.28 -7.51 -3.04
CA ILE A 539 2.96 -6.73 -4.22
C ILE A 539 1.47 -6.43 -4.23
N GLY A 540 1.12 -5.15 -4.25
CA GLY A 540 -0.27 -4.74 -4.20
C GLY A 540 -0.45 -3.23 -4.32
N GLY A 541 -1.71 -2.79 -4.41
CA GLY A 541 -2.07 -1.40 -4.64
C GLY A 541 -1.80 -0.47 -3.47
N VAL A 542 -1.47 0.77 -3.79
CA VAL A 542 -1.20 1.83 -2.79
C VAL A 542 -2.46 2.25 -2.02
N GLU A 543 -3.65 1.99 -2.55
CA GLU A 543 -4.94 2.30 -1.93
C GLU A 543 -5.13 1.64 -0.57
N HIS A 544 -4.38 0.58 -0.29
CA HIS A 544 -4.44 -0.16 0.96
C HIS A 544 -3.49 0.38 2.06
N ALA A 545 -2.79 1.47 1.80
CA ALA A 545 -1.75 2.00 2.69
C ALA A 545 -2.24 2.21 4.13
N VAL A 546 -3.43 2.79 4.33
CA VAL A 546 -4.03 3.04 5.66
C VAL A 546 -5.20 2.12 5.98
N LEU A 547 -5.48 1.17 5.10
CA LEU A 547 -6.51 0.13 5.27
C LEU A 547 -5.85 -1.21 5.60
N HIS A 548 -5.85 -2.13 4.63
CA HIS A 548 -5.31 -3.48 4.78
C HIS A 548 -3.88 -3.50 5.36
N LEU A 549 -2.98 -2.67 4.86
CA LEU A 549 -1.58 -2.66 5.29
C LEU A 549 -1.43 -2.22 6.75
N LEU A 550 -2.24 -1.27 7.19
CA LEU A 550 -2.23 -0.84 8.59
C LEU A 550 -2.83 -1.90 9.52
N TYR A 551 -3.97 -2.47 9.13
CA TYR A 551 -4.64 -3.51 9.92
C TYR A 551 -3.82 -4.79 10.02
N SER A 552 -3.15 -5.19 8.95
CA SER A 552 -2.26 -6.36 8.95
C SER A 552 -1.10 -6.19 9.92
N ARG A 553 -0.53 -4.99 10.01
CA ARG A 553 0.53 -4.67 10.97
C ARG A 553 0.01 -4.72 12.40
N PHE A 554 -1.16 -4.18 12.65
CA PHE A 554 -1.82 -4.25 13.94
C PHE A 554 -2.06 -5.69 14.38
N TYR A 555 -2.66 -6.49 13.51
CA TYR A 555 -2.92 -7.92 13.81
C TYR A 555 -1.64 -8.69 14.05
N THR A 556 -0.62 -8.46 13.27
CA THR A 556 0.68 -9.15 13.43
C THR A 556 1.32 -8.81 14.77
N LYS A 557 1.32 -7.54 15.18
CA LYS A 557 1.85 -7.14 16.49
C LYS A 557 1.08 -7.78 17.64
N PHE A 558 -0.25 -7.84 17.52
CA PHE A 558 -1.08 -8.52 18.51
C PHE A 558 -0.75 -10.02 18.60
N LEU A 559 -0.66 -10.69 17.45
CA LEU A 559 -0.33 -12.12 17.40
C LEU A 559 1.09 -12.40 17.91
N TYR A 560 2.01 -11.48 17.67
CA TYR A 560 3.34 -11.52 18.28
C TYR A 560 3.26 -11.43 19.81
N ASP A 561 2.48 -10.50 20.32
CA ASP A 561 2.34 -10.26 21.77
C ASP A 561 1.75 -11.48 22.50
N ILE A 562 0.86 -12.23 21.86
CA ILE A 562 0.28 -13.45 22.44
C ILE A 562 1.03 -14.73 22.08
N GLY A 563 2.18 -14.63 21.39
CA GLY A 563 3.09 -15.74 21.15
C GLY A 563 2.74 -16.64 19.96
N VAL A 564 1.83 -16.22 19.07
CA VAL A 564 1.47 -17.02 17.88
C VAL A 564 2.61 -17.00 16.86
N VAL A 565 3.26 -15.86 16.69
CA VAL A 565 4.38 -15.67 15.76
C VAL A 565 5.57 -15.02 16.46
N ASP A 566 6.77 -15.13 15.87
CA ASP A 566 8.02 -14.62 16.42
C ASP A 566 8.50 -13.33 15.73
N PHE A 567 7.61 -12.65 15.05
CA PHE A 567 7.88 -11.39 14.36
C PHE A 567 6.72 -10.44 14.58
N ASP A 568 6.98 -9.15 14.55
CA ASP A 568 5.98 -8.10 14.81
C ASP A 568 5.65 -7.25 13.59
N GLU A 569 6.24 -7.57 12.43
CA GLU A 569 5.92 -6.97 11.14
C GLU A 569 5.61 -8.05 10.10
N PRO A 570 4.50 -7.92 9.36
CA PRO A 570 4.05 -8.98 8.47
C PRO A 570 4.82 -9.07 7.16
N PHE A 571 5.24 -7.92 6.61
CA PHE A 571 5.78 -7.81 5.26
C PHE A 571 7.10 -7.05 5.30
N HIS A 572 8.19 -7.72 4.90
CA HIS A 572 9.51 -7.09 4.89
C HIS A 572 9.60 -6.01 3.81
N LYS A 573 9.32 -6.37 2.57
CA LYS A 573 9.36 -5.46 1.42
C LYS A 573 7.99 -5.33 0.78
N LEU A 574 7.63 -4.11 0.42
CA LEU A 574 6.38 -3.78 -0.27
C LEU A 574 6.70 -3.11 -1.60
N PHE A 575 6.04 -3.56 -2.65
CA PHE A 575 6.07 -2.90 -3.94
C PHE A 575 4.64 -2.57 -4.38
N ASN A 576 4.40 -1.31 -4.75
CA ASN A 576 3.12 -0.86 -5.26
C ASN A 576 3.20 -0.71 -6.78
N GLN A 577 2.48 -1.56 -7.51
CA GLN A 577 2.34 -1.41 -8.94
C GLN A 577 1.37 -0.29 -9.29
N GLY A 578 1.64 0.37 -10.42
CA GLY A 578 0.70 1.33 -11.00
C GLY A 578 -0.47 0.62 -11.69
N MET A 579 -1.49 1.39 -12.01
CA MET A 579 -2.72 0.90 -12.65
C MET A 579 -2.54 0.86 -14.17
N ILE A 580 -3.05 -0.18 -14.84
CA ILE A 580 -3.25 -0.16 -16.28
C ILE A 580 -4.64 0.42 -16.57
N THR A 581 -4.65 1.50 -17.36
CA THR A 581 -5.88 2.20 -17.73
C THR A 581 -6.27 1.92 -19.18
N GLY A 582 -7.51 2.20 -19.53
CA GLY A 582 -7.96 2.31 -20.90
C GLY A 582 -7.50 3.62 -21.53
N LYS A 583 -8.02 3.94 -22.70
CA LYS A 583 -7.71 5.17 -23.44
C LYS A 583 -7.97 6.42 -22.58
N ASN A 584 -7.11 7.42 -22.70
CA ASN A 584 -7.18 8.71 -22.00
C ASN A 584 -7.03 8.58 -20.47
N GLY A 585 -6.35 7.55 -20.00
CA GLY A 585 -6.11 7.34 -18.57
C GLY A 585 -7.34 6.95 -17.76
N ILE A 586 -8.41 6.52 -18.44
CA ILE A 586 -9.67 6.13 -17.79
C ILE A 586 -9.53 4.71 -17.24
N LYS A 587 -9.84 4.55 -15.96
CA LYS A 587 -9.83 3.23 -15.30
C LYS A 587 -10.72 2.24 -16.07
N MET A 588 -10.23 1.02 -16.29
CA MET A 588 -11.01 -0.04 -16.90
C MET A 588 -12.15 -0.45 -15.98
N SER A 589 -13.36 -0.45 -16.53
CA SER A 589 -14.53 -0.97 -15.84
C SER A 589 -15.55 -1.51 -16.85
N LYS A 590 -16.30 -2.52 -16.45
CA LYS A 590 -17.36 -3.10 -17.29
C LYS A 590 -18.42 -2.07 -17.69
N SER A 591 -18.76 -1.17 -16.77
CA SER A 591 -19.74 -0.09 -17.02
C SER A 591 -19.27 0.91 -18.07
N LYS A 592 -17.97 1.08 -18.26
CA LYS A 592 -17.38 1.98 -19.28
C LYS A 592 -17.10 1.28 -20.61
N GLY A 593 -17.25 -0.05 -20.69
CA GLY A 593 -17.03 -0.82 -21.89
C GLY A 593 -15.58 -0.81 -22.41
N ASN A 594 -14.61 -0.48 -21.57
CA ASN A 594 -13.19 -0.32 -21.91
C ASN A 594 -12.29 -1.43 -21.33
N VAL A 595 -12.89 -2.52 -20.88
CA VAL A 595 -12.16 -3.67 -20.34
C VAL A 595 -11.50 -4.48 -21.45
N VAL A 596 -10.22 -4.80 -21.29
CA VAL A 596 -9.48 -5.70 -22.16
C VAL A 596 -9.34 -7.05 -21.46
N SER A 597 -9.89 -8.10 -22.09
CA SER A 597 -9.86 -9.46 -21.56
C SER A 597 -8.52 -10.14 -21.82
N PRO A 598 -7.88 -10.71 -20.80
CA PRO A 598 -6.69 -11.52 -21.02
C PRO A 598 -6.96 -12.80 -21.81
N ASP A 599 -8.18 -13.33 -21.77
CA ASP A 599 -8.54 -14.57 -22.48
C ASP A 599 -8.33 -14.45 -23.99
N ASP A 600 -8.74 -13.32 -24.59
CA ASP A 600 -8.57 -13.07 -26.03
C ASP A 600 -7.09 -12.94 -26.40
N LEU A 601 -6.31 -12.28 -25.57
CA LEU A 601 -4.89 -12.05 -25.83
C LEU A 601 -4.06 -13.33 -25.68
N VAL A 602 -4.38 -14.16 -24.70
CA VAL A 602 -3.75 -15.49 -24.54
C VAL A 602 -4.05 -16.37 -25.73
N ARG A 603 -5.29 -16.38 -26.20
CA ARG A 603 -5.66 -17.15 -27.39
C ARG A 603 -4.88 -16.70 -28.61
N ASP A 604 -4.77 -15.40 -28.85
CA ASP A 604 -4.22 -14.85 -30.11
C ASP A 604 -2.68 -14.73 -30.07
N TYR A 605 -2.09 -14.42 -28.92
CA TYR A 605 -0.66 -14.14 -28.79
C TYR A 605 0.09 -15.12 -27.87
N GLY A 606 -0.62 -15.78 -26.98
CA GLY A 606 -0.05 -16.63 -25.95
C GLY A 606 0.21 -15.92 -24.62
N CYS A 607 0.36 -16.74 -23.59
CA CYS A 607 0.61 -16.28 -22.22
C CYS A 607 1.95 -15.53 -22.12
N ASP A 608 3.01 -16.07 -22.72
CA ASP A 608 4.35 -15.47 -22.62
C ASP A 608 4.39 -14.06 -23.20
N SER A 609 3.74 -13.83 -24.34
CA SER A 609 3.65 -12.50 -24.95
C SER A 609 2.88 -11.52 -24.05
N LEU A 610 1.77 -11.96 -23.46
CA LEU A 610 0.98 -11.11 -22.57
C LEU A 610 1.75 -10.80 -21.30
N ARG A 611 2.40 -11.77 -20.67
CA ARG A 611 3.25 -11.56 -19.50
C ARG A 611 4.32 -10.50 -19.75
N MET A 612 5.04 -10.62 -20.84
CA MET A 612 6.09 -9.68 -21.20
C MET A 612 5.54 -8.29 -21.50
N TYR A 613 4.41 -8.21 -22.19
CA TYR A 613 3.80 -6.91 -22.50
C TYR A 613 3.27 -6.20 -21.26
N GLU A 614 2.70 -6.93 -20.29
CA GLU A 614 2.27 -6.38 -19.00
C GLU A 614 3.40 -5.65 -18.26
N LEU A 615 4.64 -6.11 -18.47
CA LEU A 615 5.84 -5.48 -17.90
C LEU A 615 6.36 -4.34 -18.78
N PHE A 616 6.19 -4.44 -20.08
CA PHE A 616 6.76 -3.52 -21.07
C PHE A 616 5.96 -2.22 -21.22
N VAL A 617 4.70 -2.21 -20.81
CA VAL A 617 3.80 -1.08 -21.03
C VAL A 617 4.29 0.23 -20.38
N GLY A 618 5.12 0.15 -19.37
CA GLY A 618 5.70 1.30 -18.68
C GLY A 618 6.38 0.93 -17.37
N PRO A 619 6.97 1.89 -16.67
CA PRO A 619 7.54 1.63 -15.35
C PRO A 619 6.50 0.97 -14.43
N PRO A 620 6.88 -0.10 -13.70
CA PRO A 620 5.89 -0.89 -12.95
C PRO A 620 5.20 -0.12 -11.82
N GLU A 621 5.85 0.90 -11.27
CA GLU A 621 5.31 1.76 -10.21
C GLU A 621 4.36 2.86 -10.72
N LEU A 622 4.32 3.12 -12.03
CA LEU A 622 3.50 4.17 -12.64
C LEU A 622 2.29 3.59 -13.35
N ASP A 623 1.22 4.40 -13.42
CA ASP A 623 0.08 4.09 -14.25
C ASP A 623 0.49 4.08 -15.72
N ALA A 624 -0.13 3.22 -16.50
CA ALA A 624 0.13 3.07 -17.92
C ALA A 624 -1.17 2.86 -18.69
N GLU A 625 -1.24 3.46 -19.87
CA GLU A 625 -2.37 3.27 -20.78
C GLU A 625 -2.16 2.01 -21.63
N TRP A 626 -3.19 1.17 -21.71
CA TRP A 626 -3.16 -0.03 -22.54
C TRP A 626 -3.23 0.33 -24.02
N ASP A 627 -2.31 -0.23 -24.82
CA ASP A 627 -2.30 -0.13 -26.27
C ASP A 627 -2.27 -1.55 -26.89
N ASP A 628 -3.33 -1.93 -27.57
CA ASP A 628 -3.46 -3.25 -28.19
C ASP A 628 -2.35 -3.56 -29.23
N ARG A 629 -1.69 -2.54 -29.75
CA ARG A 629 -0.60 -2.71 -30.73
C ARG A 629 0.74 -3.08 -30.07
N GLY A 630 0.89 -2.77 -28.80
CA GLY A 630 2.15 -3.01 -28.10
C GLY A 630 2.50 -4.49 -27.95
N ILE A 631 1.49 -5.33 -27.78
CA ILE A 631 1.70 -6.78 -27.63
C ILE A 631 2.24 -7.40 -28.93
N ASP A 632 1.94 -6.82 -30.10
CA ASP A 632 2.50 -7.28 -31.39
C ASP A 632 4.02 -7.16 -31.41
N GLY A 633 4.57 -6.07 -30.84
CA GLY A 633 6.01 -5.88 -30.73
C GLY A 633 6.70 -6.93 -29.88
N VAL A 634 6.10 -7.27 -28.75
CA VAL A 634 6.60 -8.32 -27.86
C VAL A 634 6.51 -9.71 -28.54
N ASN A 635 5.41 -10.00 -29.18
CA ASN A 635 5.24 -11.26 -29.90
C ASN A 635 6.25 -11.42 -31.02
N ARG A 636 6.52 -10.37 -31.80
CA ARG A 636 7.59 -10.36 -32.81
C ARG A 636 8.96 -10.60 -32.19
N PHE A 637 9.23 -10.03 -31.04
CA PHE A 637 10.47 -10.29 -30.32
C PHE A 637 10.63 -11.78 -29.97
N LEU A 638 9.62 -12.42 -29.43
CA LEU A 638 9.64 -13.85 -29.10
C LEU A 638 9.86 -14.71 -30.35
N LYS A 639 9.24 -14.35 -31.47
CA LYS A 639 9.48 -15.02 -32.77
C LYS A 639 10.93 -14.85 -33.24
N ARG A 640 11.52 -13.69 -33.01
CA ARG A 640 12.92 -13.41 -33.40
C ARG A 640 13.92 -14.21 -32.55
N VAL A 641 13.69 -14.32 -31.25
CA VAL A 641 14.48 -15.19 -30.36
C VAL A 641 14.33 -16.65 -30.79
N TRP A 642 13.11 -17.09 -31.03
CA TRP A 642 12.82 -18.43 -31.50
C TRP A 642 13.60 -18.76 -32.77
N ASN A 643 13.50 -17.90 -33.78
CA ASN A 643 14.20 -18.10 -35.06
C ASN A 643 15.73 -18.12 -34.88
N LEU A 644 16.26 -17.25 -34.06
CA LEU A 644 17.71 -17.23 -33.79
C LEU A 644 18.19 -18.55 -33.20
N VAL A 645 17.47 -19.10 -32.23
CA VAL A 645 17.80 -20.39 -31.61
C VAL A 645 17.64 -21.54 -32.62
N MET A 646 16.51 -21.59 -33.35
CA MET A 646 16.24 -22.67 -34.31
C MET A 646 17.24 -22.65 -35.46
N ASP A 647 17.64 -21.49 -35.92
CA ASP A 647 18.63 -21.36 -37.01
C ASP A 647 20.06 -21.67 -36.53
N SER A 648 20.35 -21.56 -35.26
CA SER A 648 21.70 -21.74 -34.67
C SER A 648 21.96 -23.12 -34.04
N LYS A 649 20.91 -23.81 -33.59
CA LYS A 649 21.03 -25.00 -32.73
C LYS A 649 21.79 -26.18 -33.34
N ASP A 650 21.66 -26.39 -34.66
CA ASP A 650 22.28 -27.49 -35.36
C ASP A 650 23.64 -27.08 -35.98
N ALA A 651 24.04 -25.84 -35.87
CA ALA A 651 25.31 -25.33 -36.30
C ALA A 651 26.33 -25.49 -35.16
N ASP A 652 27.53 -26.02 -35.48
CA ASP A 652 28.60 -26.14 -34.50
C ASP A 652 29.37 -24.80 -34.41
N ILE A 653 28.79 -23.86 -33.64
CA ILE A 653 29.36 -22.51 -33.51
C ILE A 653 30.23 -22.43 -32.27
N THR A 654 31.48 -22.06 -32.48
CA THR A 654 32.40 -21.74 -31.38
C THR A 654 32.19 -20.29 -30.95
N ALA A 655 32.08 -20.07 -29.64
CA ALA A 655 31.87 -18.73 -29.11
C ALA A 655 33.02 -17.80 -29.49
N THR A 656 32.71 -16.71 -30.17
CA THR A 656 33.64 -15.62 -30.44
C THR A 656 33.75 -14.70 -29.24
N LYS A 657 34.78 -13.88 -29.19
CA LYS A 657 34.94 -12.86 -28.15
C LYS A 657 33.76 -11.91 -28.10
N GLU A 658 33.20 -11.54 -29.26
CA GLU A 658 32.01 -10.69 -29.38
C GLU A 658 30.76 -11.35 -28.80
N MET A 659 30.55 -12.66 -29.05
CA MET A 659 29.43 -13.42 -28.46
C MET A 659 29.53 -13.48 -26.95
N ILE A 660 30.71 -13.76 -26.41
CA ILE A 660 30.97 -13.84 -24.96
C ILE A 660 30.69 -12.48 -24.30
N LYS A 661 31.19 -11.42 -24.91
CA LYS A 661 30.95 -10.04 -24.42
C LYS A 661 29.48 -9.71 -24.39
N GLU A 662 28.75 -9.95 -25.47
CA GLU A 662 27.32 -9.68 -25.55
C GLU A 662 26.51 -10.50 -24.55
N ARG A 663 26.88 -11.77 -24.35
CA ARG A 663 26.29 -12.63 -23.34
C ARG A 663 26.43 -12.04 -21.93
N HIS A 664 27.60 -11.57 -21.54
CA HIS A 664 27.85 -11.00 -20.22
C HIS A 664 27.16 -9.63 -20.06
N LYS A 665 27.11 -8.82 -21.10
CA LYS A 665 26.33 -7.58 -21.12
C LYS A 665 24.83 -7.84 -20.93
N LEU A 666 24.30 -8.86 -21.59
CA LEU A 666 22.91 -9.28 -21.42
C LEU A 666 22.61 -9.71 -19.97
N ILE A 667 23.47 -10.55 -19.39
CA ILE A 667 23.32 -10.98 -18.00
C ILE A 667 23.31 -9.76 -17.06
N TYR A 668 24.26 -8.86 -17.25
CA TYR A 668 24.40 -7.65 -16.44
C TYR A 668 23.16 -6.76 -16.53
N ASP A 669 22.72 -6.43 -17.74
CA ASP A 669 21.57 -5.54 -17.95
C ASP A 669 20.29 -6.14 -17.39
N VAL A 670 20.02 -7.40 -17.66
CA VAL A 670 18.82 -8.08 -17.15
C VAL A 670 18.85 -8.14 -15.62
N THR A 671 19.99 -8.57 -15.05
CA THR A 671 20.09 -8.74 -13.59
C THR A 671 19.97 -7.42 -12.85
N THR A 672 20.71 -6.40 -13.27
CA THR A 672 20.71 -5.10 -12.58
C THR A 672 19.36 -4.37 -12.69
N ARG A 673 18.74 -4.45 -13.85
CA ARG A 673 17.42 -3.84 -14.07
C ARG A 673 16.30 -4.59 -13.34
N LEU A 674 16.40 -5.92 -13.27
CA LEU A 674 15.47 -6.75 -12.50
C LEU A 674 15.61 -6.47 -10.99
N GLU A 675 16.82 -6.42 -10.47
CA GLU A 675 17.08 -6.12 -9.06
C GLU A 675 16.59 -4.72 -8.65
N SER A 676 16.65 -3.75 -9.55
CA SER A 676 16.11 -2.40 -9.32
C SER A 676 14.62 -2.26 -9.61
N PHE A 677 13.93 -3.34 -9.94
CA PHE A 677 12.51 -3.34 -10.35
C PHE A 677 12.20 -2.45 -11.55
N SER A 678 13.18 -2.21 -12.41
CA SER A 678 12.99 -1.49 -13.69
C SER A 678 12.54 -2.46 -14.79
N LEU A 679 11.41 -3.14 -14.57
CA LEU A 679 10.98 -4.30 -15.33
C LEU A 679 10.70 -4.00 -16.80
N ASN A 680 10.17 -2.83 -17.12
CA ASN A 680 9.97 -2.42 -18.50
C ASN A 680 11.28 -2.30 -19.27
N THR A 681 12.35 -1.87 -18.61
CA THR A 681 13.68 -1.75 -19.22
C THR A 681 14.36 -3.11 -19.38
N VAL A 682 13.98 -4.11 -18.59
CA VAL A 682 14.44 -5.50 -18.81
C VAL A 682 13.98 -6.01 -20.16
N ILE A 683 12.71 -5.76 -20.51
CA ILE A 683 12.15 -6.19 -21.80
C ILE A 683 12.88 -5.48 -22.95
N SER A 684 13.13 -4.18 -22.80
CA SER A 684 13.94 -3.42 -23.78
C SER A 684 15.35 -4.01 -23.93
N ALA A 685 15.98 -4.41 -22.82
CA ALA A 685 17.31 -5.02 -22.85
C ALA A 685 17.31 -6.33 -23.65
N PHE A 686 16.33 -7.19 -23.43
CA PHE A 686 16.19 -8.40 -24.24
C PHE A 686 16.08 -8.10 -25.72
N MET A 687 15.29 -7.13 -26.10
CA MET A 687 15.10 -6.74 -27.50
C MET A 687 16.40 -6.22 -28.11
N GLU A 688 17.10 -5.31 -27.43
CA GLU A 688 18.34 -4.69 -27.89
C GLU A 688 19.46 -5.73 -28.04
N HIS A 689 19.65 -6.58 -27.03
CA HIS A 689 20.69 -7.62 -27.06
C HIS A 689 20.41 -8.70 -28.08
N ASN A 690 19.13 -9.08 -28.23
CA ASN A 690 18.75 -10.05 -29.27
C ASN A 690 19.02 -9.51 -30.68
N ASN A 691 18.78 -8.23 -30.93
CA ASN A 691 19.10 -7.60 -32.20
C ASN A 691 20.61 -7.67 -32.50
N LYS A 692 21.45 -7.41 -31.51
CA LYS A 692 22.91 -7.53 -31.65
C LYS A 692 23.34 -8.98 -31.92
N LEU A 693 22.74 -9.94 -31.22
CA LEU A 693 23.03 -11.34 -31.45
C LEU A 693 22.61 -11.78 -32.85
N ILE A 694 21.50 -11.27 -33.40
CA ILE A 694 21.09 -11.53 -34.76
C ILE A 694 22.09 -10.99 -35.78
N GLU A 695 22.64 -9.80 -35.55
CA GLU A 695 23.68 -9.21 -36.39
C GLU A 695 24.95 -10.07 -36.35
N ILE A 696 25.36 -10.50 -35.18
CA ILE A 696 26.51 -11.42 -35.03
C ILE A 696 26.26 -12.74 -35.74
N ALA A 697 25.06 -13.31 -35.60
CA ALA A 697 24.69 -14.57 -36.23
C ALA A 697 24.73 -14.50 -37.76
N LYS A 698 24.35 -13.38 -38.35
CA LYS A 698 24.47 -13.17 -39.81
C LYS A 698 25.92 -13.22 -40.28
N LYS A 699 26.82 -12.74 -39.48
CA LYS A 699 28.26 -12.68 -39.77
C LYS A 699 28.94 -14.03 -39.53
N GLU A 700 28.58 -14.74 -38.48
CA GLU A 700 29.26 -15.95 -37.99
C GLU A 700 28.53 -17.25 -38.34
N GLY A 701 27.34 -17.17 -38.92
CA GLY A 701 26.50 -18.32 -39.26
C GLY A 701 25.64 -18.86 -38.14
N GLY A 702 25.61 -18.20 -37.00
CA GLY A 702 24.83 -18.59 -35.85
C GLY A 702 25.44 -18.06 -34.56
N ILE A 703 24.85 -18.42 -33.43
CA ILE A 703 25.31 -18.08 -32.07
C ILE A 703 25.66 -19.39 -31.33
N ASP A 704 26.68 -19.34 -30.48
CA ASP A 704 27.09 -20.49 -29.67
C ASP A 704 26.00 -20.93 -28.68
N LYS A 705 25.99 -22.20 -28.38
CA LYS A 705 24.98 -22.85 -27.51
C LYS A 705 24.95 -22.24 -26.12
N GLU A 706 26.09 -21.91 -25.53
CA GLU A 706 26.16 -21.34 -24.18
C GLU A 706 25.48 -19.97 -24.10
N THR A 707 25.68 -19.11 -25.09
CA THR A 707 25.01 -17.79 -25.15
C THR A 707 23.52 -17.94 -25.32
N LEU A 708 23.08 -18.85 -26.21
CA LEU A 708 21.64 -19.11 -26.41
C LEU A 708 20.97 -19.73 -25.18
N SER A 709 21.67 -20.63 -24.50
CA SER A 709 21.22 -21.24 -23.26
C SER A 709 21.09 -20.18 -22.15
N THR A 710 22.04 -19.27 -22.08
CA THR A 710 21.98 -18.13 -21.15
C THR A 710 20.76 -17.25 -21.43
N MET A 711 20.46 -16.96 -22.69
CA MET A 711 19.26 -16.22 -23.07
C MET A 711 17.99 -16.93 -22.57
N ALA A 712 17.92 -18.24 -22.73
CA ALA A 712 16.77 -19.02 -22.25
C ALA A 712 16.59 -18.94 -20.75
N VAL A 713 17.69 -19.05 -19.97
CA VAL A 713 17.61 -18.92 -18.51
C VAL A 713 17.14 -17.53 -18.10
N LEU A 714 17.70 -16.48 -18.70
CA LEU A 714 17.31 -15.10 -18.39
C LEU A 714 15.85 -14.80 -18.76
N LEU A 715 15.35 -15.38 -19.84
CA LEU A 715 13.94 -15.25 -20.26
C LEU A 715 12.98 -16.01 -19.35
N SER A 716 13.45 -17.02 -18.63
CA SER A 716 12.57 -17.97 -17.93
C SER A 716 11.60 -17.30 -16.93
N PRO A 717 11.96 -16.27 -16.17
CA PRO A 717 10.99 -15.59 -15.32
C PRO A 717 9.90 -14.85 -16.10
N PHE A 718 10.22 -14.37 -17.28
CA PHE A 718 9.36 -13.49 -18.08
C PHE A 718 8.46 -14.26 -19.05
N ALA A 719 9.03 -15.25 -19.71
CA ALA A 719 8.38 -16.08 -20.74
C ALA A 719 8.70 -17.56 -20.47
N PRO A 720 8.11 -18.14 -19.41
CA PRO A 720 8.53 -19.45 -18.92
C PRO A 720 8.35 -20.60 -19.90
N HIS A 721 7.28 -20.58 -20.71
CA HIS A 721 7.01 -21.67 -21.65
C HIS A 721 8.02 -21.68 -22.81
N VAL A 722 8.23 -20.53 -23.44
CA VAL A 722 9.18 -20.45 -24.55
C VAL A 722 10.62 -20.69 -24.06
N ALA A 723 10.93 -20.23 -22.86
CA ALA A 723 12.25 -20.46 -22.26
C ALA A 723 12.54 -21.95 -22.05
N GLU A 724 11.57 -22.70 -21.55
CA GLU A 724 11.67 -24.17 -21.42
C GLU A 724 11.85 -24.84 -22.78
N GLU A 725 11.07 -24.45 -23.78
CA GLU A 725 11.17 -25.02 -25.13
C GLU A 725 12.54 -24.74 -25.78
N LEU A 726 13.02 -23.51 -25.70
CA LEU A 726 14.34 -23.13 -26.20
C LEU A 726 15.45 -23.92 -25.51
N TRP A 727 15.35 -24.07 -24.20
CA TRP A 727 16.30 -24.82 -23.39
C TRP A 727 16.37 -26.30 -23.81
N GLU A 728 15.21 -26.93 -24.00
CA GLU A 728 15.10 -28.30 -24.50
C GLU A 728 15.66 -28.45 -25.91
N GLU A 729 15.31 -27.54 -26.82
CA GLU A 729 15.80 -27.54 -28.20
C GLU A 729 17.33 -27.37 -28.29
N LEU A 730 17.94 -26.77 -27.30
CA LEU A 730 19.39 -26.64 -27.17
C LEU A 730 20.07 -27.92 -26.62
N GLY A 731 19.28 -28.96 -26.34
CA GLY A 731 19.80 -30.27 -25.94
C GLY A 731 19.85 -30.51 -24.43
N HIS A 732 19.29 -29.63 -23.63
CA HIS A 732 19.20 -29.84 -22.18
C HIS A 732 18.05 -30.79 -21.85
N THR A 733 18.26 -31.68 -20.88
CA THR A 733 17.31 -32.73 -20.50
C THR A 733 16.47 -32.36 -19.27
N GLU A 734 16.94 -31.43 -18.46
CA GLU A 734 16.23 -30.96 -17.27
C GLU A 734 15.53 -29.61 -17.51
N SER A 735 14.66 -29.22 -16.62
CA SER A 735 13.97 -27.92 -16.68
C SER A 735 14.97 -26.75 -16.65
N VAL A 736 14.68 -25.69 -17.41
CA VAL A 736 15.42 -24.44 -17.39
C VAL A 736 15.48 -23.84 -15.96
N PHE A 737 14.48 -24.10 -15.14
CA PHE A 737 14.43 -23.61 -13.74
C PHE A 737 15.37 -24.33 -12.78
N LYS A 738 16.07 -25.36 -13.24
CA LYS A 738 17.16 -26.02 -12.49
C LYS A 738 18.54 -25.50 -12.86
N ALA A 739 18.63 -24.63 -13.86
CA ALA A 739 19.91 -24.14 -14.38
C ALA A 739 20.65 -23.22 -13.40
N GLY A 740 19.95 -22.49 -12.59
CA GLY A 740 20.50 -21.43 -11.76
C GLY A 740 20.69 -20.12 -12.52
N TRP A 741 20.58 -19.00 -11.81
CA TRP A 741 20.75 -17.70 -12.45
C TRP A 741 22.21 -17.47 -12.84
N PRO A 742 22.48 -17.08 -14.09
CA PRO A 742 23.85 -16.90 -14.55
C PRO A 742 24.51 -15.67 -13.94
N LYS A 743 25.82 -15.75 -13.78
CA LYS A 743 26.64 -14.65 -13.27
C LYS A 743 27.37 -13.98 -14.43
N TYR A 744 27.44 -12.66 -14.39
CA TYR A 744 28.23 -11.90 -15.36
C TYR A 744 29.67 -11.70 -14.87
N ASP A 745 30.59 -11.60 -15.84
CA ASP A 745 31.99 -11.26 -15.61
C ASP A 745 32.23 -9.85 -16.17
N GLU A 746 32.57 -8.91 -15.30
CA GLU A 746 32.84 -7.52 -15.70
C GLU A 746 33.99 -7.38 -16.68
N HIS A 747 34.99 -8.24 -16.57
CA HIS A 747 36.13 -8.23 -17.49
C HIS A 747 35.73 -8.64 -18.91
N ALA A 748 34.82 -9.61 -19.03
CA ALA A 748 34.32 -10.08 -20.31
C ALA A 748 33.42 -9.01 -21.01
N MET A 749 32.88 -8.09 -20.25
CA MET A 749 32.01 -7.01 -20.74
C MET A 749 32.77 -5.83 -21.32
N LYS A 750 34.09 -5.69 -20.99
CA LYS A 750 34.86 -4.53 -21.44
C LYS A 750 35.12 -4.60 -22.94
N ASP A 751 34.92 -3.47 -23.58
CA ASP A 751 35.31 -3.25 -24.96
C ASP A 751 36.86 -3.14 -25.00
N ASP A 752 37.50 -3.89 -25.89
CA ASP A 752 38.92 -3.74 -26.12
C ASP A 752 39.23 -2.38 -26.74
N GLU A 753 38.33 -1.91 -27.59
CA GLU A 753 38.39 -0.61 -28.23
C GLU A 753 37.08 0.17 -28.05
N ILE A 754 37.22 1.47 -27.81
CA ILE A 754 36.08 2.39 -27.65
C ILE A 754 36.16 3.48 -28.70
N LYS A 755 35.02 4.00 -29.11
CA LYS A 755 34.91 5.18 -29.98
C LYS A 755 34.89 6.44 -29.14
N VAL A 756 35.80 7.34 -29.40
CA VAL A 756 35.91 8.61 -28.69
C VAL A 756 35.89 9.76 -29.69
N PRO A 757 34.98 10.73 -29.50
CA PRO A 757 35.00 11.95 -30.32
C PRO A 757 36.21 12.80 -29.96
N VAL A 758 36.87 13.36 -31.01
CA VAL A 758 37.98 14.30 -30.89
C VAL A 758 37.45 15.68 -31.25
N GLN A 759 37.59 16.60 -30.32
CA GLN A 759 37.09 17.98 -30.44
C GLN A 759 38.22 19.01 -30.54
N ILE A 760 37.93 20.09 -31.20
CA ILE A 760 38.73 21.33 -31.16
C ILE A 760 37.81 22.41 -30.61
N ASN A 761 38.19 23.02 -29.48
CA ASN A 761 37.39 24.05 -28.81
C ASN A 761 35.90 23.64 -28.62
N GLY A 762 35.68 22.38 -28.24
CA GLY A 762 34.35 21.81 -27.96
C GLY A 762 33.54 21.35 -29.18
N LYS A 763 34.09 21.50 -30.40
CA LYS A 763 33.41 21.02 -31.63
C LYS A 763 34.06 19.72 -32.11
N THR A 764 33.28 18.70 -32.33
CA THR A 764 33.76 17.39 -32.81
C THR A 764 34.29 17.53 -34.25
N LYS A 765 35.53 17.08 -34.45
CA LYS A 765 36.23 17.10 -35.75
C LYS A 765 36.51 15.69 -36.28
N ALA A 766 36.60 14.69 -35.41
CA ALA A 766 36.78 13.31 -35.77
C ALA A 766 36.25 12.38 -34.68
N VAL A 767 36.04 11.11 -35.03
CA VAL A 767 35.73 10.05 -34.06
C VAL A 767 36.79 8.98 -34.29
N ILE A 768 37.52 8.61 -33.25
CA ILE A 768 38.58 7.61 -33.29
C ILE A 768 38.28 6.40 -32.44
N GLU A 769 38.89 5.27 -32.82
CA GLU A 769 38.86 4.05 -31.99
C GLU A 769 40.19 3.95 -31.23
N ILE A 770 40.11 3.84 -29.91
CA ILE A 770 41.28 3.68 -29.04
C ILE A 770 41.05 2.52 -28.08
N SER A 771 42.14 1.99 -27.51
CA SER A 771 42.02 0.97 -26.45
C SER A 771 41.21 1.56 -25.28
N ALA A 772 40.28 0.76 -24.72
CA ALA A 772 39.52 1.16 -23.53
C ALA A 772 40.42 1.46 -22.32
N ASP A 773 41.62 0.85 -22.30
CA ASP A 773 42.63 1.02 -21.25
C ASP A 773 43.73 2.01 -21.64
N ALA A 774 43.54 2.78 -22.74
CA ALA A 774 44.55 3.76 -23.17
C ALA A 774 44.84 4.79 -22.08
N SER A 775 46.10 5.10 -21.88
CA SER A 775 46.54 6.17 -21.01
C SER A 775 46.11 7.52 -21.58
N LYS A 776 46.09 8.55 -20.73
CA LYS A 776 45.81 9.93 -21.17
C LYS A 776 46.74 10.33 -22.32
N GLU A 777 48.03 9.95 -22.21
CA GLU A 777 49.05 10.26 -23.20
C GLU A 777 48.81 9.57 -24.55
N GLU A 778 48.45 8.28 -24.49
CA GLU A 778 48.13 7.50 -25.68
C GLU A 778 46.85 8.00 -26.36
N ALA A 779 45.82 8.34 -25.60
CA ALA A 779 44.57 8.83 -26.12
C ALA A 779 44.75 10.21 -26.77
N LEU A 780 45.48 11.10 -26.14
CA LEU A 780 45.77 12.45 -26.67
C LEU A 780 46.62 12.39 -27.92
N ALA A 781 47.62 11.51 -27.98
CA ALA A 781 48.45 11.32 -29.15
C ALA A 781 47.63 10.83 -30.36
N ALA A 782 46.76 9.81 -30.14
CA ALA A 782 45.86 9.30 -31.18
C ALA A 782 44.87 10.34 -31.65
N GLY A 783 44.32 11.14 -30.72
CA GLY A 783 43.39 12.22 -31.03
C GLY A 783 44.02 13.32 -31.86
N LYS A 784 45.21 13.77 -31.50
CA LYS A 784 45.96 14.79 -32.25
C LYS A 784 46.35 14.31 -33.64
N GLU A 785 46.73 13.07 -33.79
CA GLU A 785 47.05 12.48 -35.09
C GLU A 785 45.86 12.49 -36.03
N ALA A 786 44.68 12.13 -35.52
CA ALA A 786 43.46 12.10 -36.30
C ALA A 786 42.99 13.49 -36.83
N ILE A 787 43.38 14.53 -36.16
CA ILE A 787 43.01 15.93 -36.51
C ILE A 787 44.23 16.79 -36.87
N ALA A 788 45.38 16.17 -37.18
CA ALA A 788 46.63 16.90 -37.42
C ALA A 788 46.54 18.00 -38.50
N ASP A 789 45.73 17.76 -39.54
CA ASP A 789 45.42 18.70 -40.57
C ASP A 789 44.60 19.93 -40.16
N LYS A 790 43.93 19.83 -39.01
CA LYS A 790 43.04 20.84 -38.43
C LYS A 790 43.67 21.60 -37.27
N LEU A 791 44.86 21.19 -36.84
CA LEU A 791 45.64 21.87 -35.79
C LEU A 791 46.43 23.03 -36.36
N THR A 792 45.77 24.16 -36.62
CA THR A 792 46.34 25.34 -37.31
C THR A 792 46.74 26.45 -36.35
N GLY A 793 46.49 26.32 -35.05
CA GLY A 793 46.84 27.32 -34.04
C GLY A 793 47.72 26.75 -32.93
N ASN A 794 47.92 27.57 -31.89
CA ASN A 794 48.66 27.13 -30.72
C ASN A 794 47.75 26.35 -29.75
N VAL A 795 48.17 25.14 -29.39
CA VAL A 795 47.47 24.32 -28.40
C VAL A 795 47.73 24.90 -27.01
N ILE A 796 46.64 25.28 -26.33
CA ILE A 796 46.69 25.87 -24.98
C ILE A 796 46.45 24.77 -23.92
N LYS A 797 45.52 23.87 -24.19
CA LYS A 797 45.10 22.81 -23.22
C LYS A 797 44.68 21.57 -23.97
N GLU A 798 45.04 20.42 -23.41
CA GLU A 798 44.63 19.12 -23.89
C GLU A 798 43.81 18.40 -22.81
N ILE A 799 42.56 18.02 -23.12
CA ILE A 799 41.62 17.41 -22.18
C ILE A 799 41.31 16.01 -22.69
N TYR A 800 41.44 15.02 -21.83
CA TYR A 800 40.94 13.69 -22.05
C TYR A 800 40.05 13.28 -20.88
N VAL A 801 38.77 13.04 -21.16
CA VAL A 801 37.84 12.43 -20.21
C VAL A 801 37.73 10.97 -20.61
N PRO A 802 38.25 10.03 -19.79
CA PRO A 802 38.26 8.61 -20.13
C PRO A 802 36.91 8.09 -20.59
N LYS A 803 36.89 7.39 -21.72
CA LYS A 803 35.74 6.81 -22.39
C LYS A 803 34.67 7.80 -22.85
N LYS A 804 34.96 9.10 -22.83
CA LYS A 804 33.99 10.14 -23.23
C LYS A 804 34.44 11.02 -24.36
N ILE A 805 35.47 11.84 -24.18
CA ILE A 805 35.94 12.78 -25.16
C ILE A 805 37.46 13.08 -25.08
N ILE A 806 37.99 13.52 -26.21
CA ILE A 806 39.28 14.21 -26.32
C ILE A 806 38.96 15.61 -26.80
N ASN A 807 39.41 16.64 -26.08
CA ASN A 807 39.20 18.04 -26.51
C ASN A 807 40.52 18.78 -26.51
N ILE A 808 40.90 19.30 -27.68
CA ILE A 808 42.09 20.12 -27.88
C ILE A 808 41.66 21.59 -27.90
N VAL A 809 42.13 22.33 -26.92
CA VAL A 809 41.84 23.76 -26.85
C VAL A 809 42.95 24.55 -27.53
N MET A 810 42.62 25.32 -28.54
CA MET A 810 43.52 26.11 -29.33
C MET A 810 43.15 27.60 -29.28
N LYS A 811 44.18 28.47 -29.51
CA LYS A 811 44.02 29.90 -29.65
C LYS A 811 44.54 30.36 -31.01
#